data_b39fb2e31413610cbab12e48dedda1f9
#
_entry.id   b39fb2e31413610cbab12e48dedda1f9
#
_cell.length_a   1.000
_cell.length_b   1.000
_cell.length_c   1.000
_cell.angle_alpha   90.00
_cell.angle_beta   90.00
_cell.angle_gamma   90.00
#
_symmetry.space_group_name_H-M   'P 1'
#
loop_
_entity.id
_entity.type
_entity.pdbx_description
1 polymer ?
#
loop_
_entity_poly.entity_id
_entity_poly.type
_entity_poly.pdbx_seq_one_letter_code
_entity_poly.pdbx_strand_id
1 'polypeptide(L)'
;MHLRTPHHPALAWLLGLVLMASSGWAVADPPSRVARLGYISGTVSFSPAGEDDWVRATVNRPLGSGDRLWSQPDSRAEVQVGGAMLRMSADTAVSVLNLDDQITQLQLTQGALHVRVRRLEVGQAVEVDTPNLAFTLRQPGAYRIEVDPASDTTTIHVRSGQGEVYGEDAAYVIDSRQAYRFAGTGLRDYQLVESRDRDDDFDRWASDRDRRYDGSISARYVSADVIGYQDLDTNGRWRVDATYGNVWMPNNVSAGWAPYQNGHWAWIDPWGWTWIDDAPWGFAVSHYGRWAHIGGSWGWVPGPPRSRAYYAPALVVFIGGDNFQLTISSGSVGGVGWFPLAPREIYRPAYPVSRGYFENLNRSNTVITNTTVINNYYDNSTTINKTVYVNRQVTGAVVAVPATTFVQSQPVARAAVKLPRDRQAAAAVVATAPVAPTRASVRGAAVEVAKPPATVFERRVVARTEPAPAKVGFEAQERQLKVQPGKPLDDDARRELKPKAVSQAPVVKLIERRQEAPKARPEAPSSAGRRPANDAAAADRPEAAAPASAPSGRQGDRPAVAAPPRDRDAARDDTKPRDRDAVRDDAKPRDRDAVRDDTKPRDRDAARDEAKPRDRDAASDTEPPRGRPTARPPAAAARPASDPGRAPSDGDRPPLKSPPGRPGEVRPPAGAASTPSLPASAVPAERAASEGERGRDDKAPGGPR
;
A
#
# COMPACT_ATOMS: atom_id res chain seq x y z
N MET A 1 23.52 70.05 10.65
CA MET A 1 22.75 69.50 11.81
C MET A 1 22.28 68.11 11.42
N HIS A 2 23.13 67.09 11.67
CA HIS A 2 22.84 65.68 11.30
C HIS A 2 22.34 64.96 12.54
N LEU A 3 21.06 64.57 12.52
CA LEU A 3 20.45 63.74 13.52
C LEU A 3 20.86 62.26 13.27
N ARG A 4 21.70 61.73 14.15
CA ARG A 4 22.02 60.30 14.22
C ARG A 4 20.94 59.63 15.08
N THR A 5 20.16 58.75 14.46
CA THR A 5 19.25 57.84 15.18
C THR A 5 20.03 56.70 15.81
N PRO A 6 19.82 56.37 17.07
CA PRO A 6 20.49 55.23 17.72
C PRO A 6 19.83 53.92 17.26
N HIS A 7 20.60 53.08 16.61
CA HIS A 7 20.21 51.70 16.30
C HIS A 7 20.30 50.88 17.61
N HIS A 8 19.16 50.38 18.09
CA HIS A 8 19.10 49.48 19.22
C HIS A 8 19.32 48.02 18.77
N PRO A 9 20.54 47.47 18.91
CA PRO A 9 20.82 46.08 18.51
C PRO A 9 20.07 45.06 19.37
N ALA A 10 19.66 45.42 20.59
CA ALA A 10 18.91 44.56 21.49
C ALA A 10 17.52 44.16 20.98
N LEU A 11 16.87 45.03 20.17
CA LEU A 11 15.55 44.72 19.59
C LEU A 11 15.63 43.69 18.46
N ALA A 12 16.73 43.72 17.71
CA ALA A 12 16.98 42.75 16.63
C ALA A 12 17.27 41.34 17.21
N TRP A 13 17.96 41.27 18.34
CA TRP A 13 18.21 40.00 19.05
C TRP A 13 16.95 39.41 19.68
N LEU A 14 16.05 40.25 20.23
CA LEU A 14 14.77 39.82 20.79
C LEU A 14 13.81 39.31 19.68
N LEU A 15 13.76 39.97 18.52
CA LEU A 15 12.99 39.50 17.37
C LEU A 15 13.51 38.17 16.79
N GLY A 16 14.85 38.02 16.75
CA GLY A 16 15.48 36.75 16.34
C GLY A 16 15.20 35.61 17.28
N LEU A 17 15.18 35.85 18.60
CA LEU A 17 14.87 34.84 19.60
C LEU A 17 13.39 34.45 19.61
N VAL A 18 12.48 35.39 19.36
CA VAL A 18 11.03 35.12 19.22
C VAL A 18 10.74 34.35 17.95
N LEU A 19 11.45 34.59 16.85
CA LEU A 19 11.33 33.81 15.62
C LEU A 19 11.88 32.37 15.74
N MET A 20 12.93 32.16 16.55
CA MET A 20 13.42 30.81 16.87
C MET A 20 12.51 30.04 17.84
N ALA A 21 11.82 30.73 18.74
CA ALA A 21 10.88 30.11 19.68
C ALA A 21 9.52 29.74 19.03
N SER A 22 9.22 30.29 17.84
CA SER A 22 8.01 29.99 17.11
C SER A 22 8.19 28.85 16.07
N SER A 23 9.33 28.17 16.01
CA SER A 23 9.48 26.89 15.31
C SER A 23 8.64 25.88 16.07
N GLY A 24 7.32 25.97 15.90
CA GLY A 24 6.38 24.96 16.35
C GLY A 24 6.86 23.60 15.85
N TRP A 25 6.91 22.64 16.72
CA TRP A 25 7.26 21.25 16.42
C TRP A 25 6.36 20.75 15.31
N ALA A 26 6.87 20.75 14.09
CA ALA A 26 6.14 20.19 12.95
C ALA A 26 6.09 18.69 13.16
N VAL A 27 4.93 18.17 13.51
CA VAL A 27 4.66 16.73 13.48
C VAL A 27 4.85 16.29 12.02
N ALA A 28 5.80 15.40 11.78
CA ALA A 28 5.98 14.83 10.47
C ALA A 28 4.79 13.90 10.18
N ASP A 29 4.08 14.19 9.09
CA ASP A 29 2.99 13.32 8.64
C ASP A 29 3.54 11.98 8.14
N PRO A 30 2.84 10.86 8.38
CA PRO A 30 3.20 9.60 7.75
C PRO A 30 3.01 9.70 6.23
N PRO A 31 3.68 8.84 5.43
CA PRO A 31 3.44 8.79 4.00
C PRO A 31 1.95 8.62 3.68
N SER A 32 1.44 9.37 2.70
CA SER A 32 0.04 9.24 2.26
C SER A 32 -0.19 7.98 1.42
N ARG A 33 0.88 7.30 1.03
CA ARG A 33 0.90 6.08 0.21
C ARG A 33 1.70 4.97 0.86
N VAL A 34 1.45 3.77 0.41
CA VAL A 34 2.05 2.53 0.90
C VAL A 34 2.25 1.60 -0.30
N ALA A 35 3.08 0.59 -0.18
CA ALA A 35 3.11 -0.49 -1.15
C ALA A 35 2.17 -1.62 -0.71
N ARG A 36 1.65 -2.38 -1.69
CA ARG A 36 0.81 -3.56 -1.46
C ARG A 36 1.44 -4.78 -2.10
N LEU A 37 1.58 -5.86 -1.36
CA LEU A 37 1.84 -7.16 -1.93
C LEU A 37 0.53 -7.70 -2.54
N GLY A 38 0.40 -7.60 -3.87
CA GLY A 38 -0.86 -7.84 -4.58
C GLY A 38 -1.01 -9.23 -5.17
N TYR A 39 0.09 -9.97 -5.34
CA TYR A 39 0.10 -11.31 -5.91
C TYR A 39 1.29 -12.12 -5.44
N ILE A 40 1.08 -13.39 -5.19
CA ILE A 40 2.11 -14.38 -4.85
C ILE A 40 1.82 -15.67 -5.63
N SER A 41 2.85 -16.23 -6.23
CA SER A 41 2.88 -17.60 -6.73
C SER A 41 4.09 -18.29 -6.16
N GLY A 42 3.95 -19.51 -5.68
CA GLY A 42 5.02 -20.22 -4.96
C GLY A 42 5.23 -19.70 -3.54
N THR A 43 6.45 -19.63 -3.09
CA THR A 43 6.84 -19.21 -1.74
C THR A 43 7.60 -17.89 -1.79
N VAL A 44 7.04 -16.88 -1.15
CA VAL A 44 7.68 -15.58 -0.93
C VAL A 44 7.85 -15.37 0.57
N SER A 45 9.07 -15.08 0.98
CA SER A 45 9.41 -14.76 2.36
C SER A 45 9.37 -13.26 2.57
N PHE A 46 8.93 -12.86 3.74
CA PHE A 46 8.81 -11.46 4.16
C PHE A 46 9.51 -11.25 5.50
N SER A 47 10.22 -10.15 5.62
CA SER A 47 10.79 -9.70 6.90
C SER A 47 10.31 -8.27 7.17
N PRO A 48 9.60 -8.04 8.30
CA PRO A 48 9.16 -6.70 8.69
C PRO A 48 10.34 -5.78 8.96
N ALA A 49 10.13 -4.50 8.75
CA ALA A 49 11.11 -3.46 9.04
C ALA A 49 11.58 -3.51 10.51
N GLY A 50 12.90 -3.49 10.73
CA GLY A 50 13.51 -3.56 12.06
C GLY A 50 13.52 -4.96 12.69
N GLU A 51 13.05 -6.00 11.99
CA GLU A 51 13.02 -7.39 12.46
C GLU A 51 13.99 -8.26 11.67
N ASP A 52 14.52 -9.30 12.34
CA ASP A 52 15.39 -10.33 11.73
C ASP A 52 14.64 -11.61 11.40
N ASP A 53 13.35 -11.64 11.72
CA ASP A 53 12.50 -12.79 11.46
C ASP A 53 12.04 -12.80 10.01
N TRP A 54 11.95 -14.00 9.45
CA TRP A 54 11.40 -14.24 8.13
C TRP A 54 10.15 -15.11 8.24
N VAL A 55 9.07 -14.61 7.67
CA VAL A 55 7.78 -15.29 7.66
C VAL A 55 7.26 -15.42 6.23
N ARG A 56 6.32 -16.33 6.01
CA ARG A 56 5.64 -16.43 4.71
C ARG A 56 4.89 -15.13 4.44
N ALA A 57 5.15 -14.53 3.29
CA ALA A 57 4.43 -13.34 2.86
C ALA A 57 2.95 -13.63 2.59
N THR A 58 2.08 -12.68 2.89
CA THR A 58 0.63 -12.75 2.64
C THR A 58 0.20 -11.63 1.71
N VAL A 59 -0.74 -11.93 0.80
CA VAL A 59 -1.33 -10.90 -0.08
C VAL A 59 -2.09 -9.86 0.75
N ASN A 60 -2.25 -8.68 0.18
CA ASN A 60 -2.89 -7.51 0.80
C ASN A 60 -2.15 -6.93 2.01
N ARG A 61 -0.96 -7.46 2.37
CA ARG A 61 -0.16 -6.82 3.38
C ARG A 61 0.39 -5.49 2.85
N PRO A 62 0.16 -4.38 3.56
CA PRO A 62 0.86 -3.14 3.30
C PRO A 62 2.36 -3.28 3.58
N LEU A 63 3.18 -2.68 2.71
CA LEU A 63 4.63 -2.65 2.86
C LEU A 63 5.11 -1.20 2.96
N GLY A 64 6.11 -0.96 3.77
CA GLY A 64 6.73 0.35 3.99
C GLY A 64 8.25 0.31 3.95
N SER A 65 8.88 1.46 4.25
CA SER A 65 10.34 1.55 4.32
C SER A 65 10.90 0.58 5.35
N GLY A 66 11.94 -0.18 4.98
CA GLY A 66 12.61 -1.18 5.79
C GLY A 66 12.11 -2.61 5.60
N ASP A 67 10.96 -2.82 4.93
CA ASP A 67 10.44 -4.15 4.65
C ASP A 67 11.26 -4.87 3.58
N ARG A 68 11.40 -6.21 3.71
CA ARG A 68 12.21 -7.05 2.83
C ARG A 68 11.39 -8.22 2.29
N LEU A 69 11.58 -8.53 1.02
CA LEU A 69 10.95 -9.65 0.32
C LEU A 69 12.00 -10.53 -0.35
N TRP A 70 11.77 -11.83 -0.28
CA TRP A 70 12.55 -12.85 -0.97
C TRP A 70 11.62 -13.82 -1.69
N SER A 71 11.68 -13.86 -3.02
CA SER A 71 11.02 -14.91 -3.81
C SER A 71 11.93 -16.11 -3.93
N GLN A 72 11.45 -17.28 -3.50
CA GLN A 72 12.19 -18.54 -3.61
C GLN A 72 12.21 -19.07 -5.07
N PRO A 73 12.96 -20.15 -5.37
CA PRO A 73 12.88 -20.81 -6.67
C PRO A 73 11.42 -21.05 -7.10
N ASP A 74 11.12 -20.91 -8.38
CA ASP A 74 9.80 -21.09 -9.00
C ASP A 74 8.69 -20.15 -8.44
N SER A 75 9.09 -19.09 -7.77
CA SER A 75 8.15 -18.17 -7.13
C SER A 75 8.12 -16.81 -7.85
N ARG A 76 6.99 -16.12 -7.73
CA ARG A 76 6.79 -14.77 -8.28
C ARG A 76 5.97 -13.93 -7.32
N ALA A 77 6.27 -12.64 -7.28
CA ALA A 77 5.46 -11.68 -6.52
C ALA A 77 5.16 -10.43 -7.36
N GLU A 78 4.04 -9.77 -7.03
CA GLU A 78 3.72 -8.44 -7.55
C GLU A 78 3.46 -7.50 -6.39
N VAL A 79 4.13 -6.35 -6.43
CA VAL A 79 3.98 -5.26 -5.47
C VAL A 79 3.50 -4.02 -6.20
N GLN A 80 2.43 -3.41 -5.74
CA GLN A 80 1.89 -2.17 -6.28
C GLN A 80 2.25 -0.99 -5.38
N VAL A 81 2.75 0.09 -5.97
CA VAL A 81 3.08 1.35 -5.27
C VAL A 81 2.55 2.52 -6.10
N GLY A 82 1.43 3.11 -5.70
CA GLY A 82 0.80 4.18 -6.48
C GLY A 82 0.59 3.78 -7.94
N GLY A 83 1.13 4.55 -8.89
CA GLY A 83 1.07 4.28 -10.32
C GLY A 83 2.13 3.30 -10.84
N ALA A 84 2.93 2.67 -9.97
CA ALA A 84 3.97 1.72 -10.35
C ALA A 84 3.62 0.29 -9.93
N MET A 85 4.02 -0.69 -10.77
CA MET A 85 3.96 -2.12 -10.51
C MET A 85 5.37 -2.69 -10.53
N LEU A 86 5.73 -3.40 -9.48
CA LEU A 86 7.01 -4.06 -9.28
C LEU A 86 6.74 -5.57 -9.31
N ARG A 87 7.45 -6.31 -10.12
CA ARG A 87 7.27 -7.77 -10.24
C ARG A 87 8.61 -8.46 -10.04
N MET A 88 8.61 -9.37 -9.11
CA MET A 88 9.76 -10.17 -8.75
C MET A 88 9.70 -11.52 -9.47
N SER A 89 10.79 -11.90 -10.10
CA SER A 89 11.01 -13.26 -10.61
C SER A 89 11.36 -14.23 -9.47
N ALA A 90 11.65 -15.47 -9.79
CA ALA A 90 12.28 -16.41 -8.86
C ALA A 90 13.64 -15.90 -8.36
N ASP A 91 14.07 -16.37 -7.20
CA ASP A 91 15.38 -16.08 -6.58
C ASP A 91 15.72 -14.59 -6.51
N THR A 92 14.69 -13.76 -6.25
CA THR A 92 14.82 -12.30 -6.26
C THR A 92 14.72 -11.71 -4.86
N ALA A 93 15.70 -10.88 -4.50
CA ALA A 93 15.79 -10.20 -3.21
C ALA A 93 15.54 -8.70 -3.37
N VAL A 94 14.51 -8.20 -2.70
CA VAL A 94 14.12 -6.79 -2.71
C VAL A 94 13.96 -6.26 -1.29
N SER A 95 14.57 -5.09 -1.01
CA SER A 95 14.29 -4.30 0.20
C SER A 95 13.70 -2.96 -0.18
N VAL A 96 12.74 -2.48 0.59
CA VAL A 96 12.21 -1.12 0.45
C VAL A 96 13.09 -0.18 1.26
N LEU A 97 13.98 0.56 0.61
CA LEU A 97 14.91 1.48 1.26
C LEU A 97 14.21 2.76 1.72
N ASN A 98 13.37 3.32 0.86
CA ASN A 98 12.55 4.47 1.19
C ASN A 98 11.23 4.43 0.41
N LEU A 99 10.15 4.68 1.10
CA LEU A 99 8.82 4.83 0.51
C LEU A 99 8.10 5.98 1.20
N ASP A 100 8.09 7.12 0.52
CA ASP A 100 7.37 8.32 0.94
C ASP A 100 6.55 8.89 -0.22
N ASP A 101 6.07 10.11 -0.09
CA ASP A 101 5.24 10.76 -1.10
C ASP A 101 6.00 11.18 -2.35
N GLN A 102 7.34 11.21 -2.31
CA GLN A 102 8.20 11.65 -3.41
C GLN A 102 8.98 10.52 -4.05
N ILE A 103 9.42 9.53 -3.26
CA ILE A 103 10.28 8.47 -3.77
C ILE A 103 9.75 7.07 -3.44
N THR A 104 10.02 6.15 -4.36
CA THR A 104 9.99 4.71 -4.14
C THR A 104 11.40 4.21 -4.41
N GLN A 105 12.19 3.99 -3.35
CA GLN A 105 13.57 3.52 -3.44
C GLN A 105 13.66 2.07 -3.01
N LEU A 106 14.21 1.25 -3.86
CA LEU A 106 14.32 -0.20 -3.69
C LEU A 106 15.77 -0.63 -3.79
N GLN A 107 16.14 -1.59 -2.99
CA GLN A 107 17.39 -2.34 -3.14
C GLN A 107 17.08 -3.65 -3.87
N LEU A 108 17.83 -3.97 -4.93
CA LEU A 108 17.81 -5.24 -5.64
C LEU A 108 19.24 -5.80 -5.63
N THR A 109 19.46 -6.88 -4.89
CA THR A 109 20.79 -7.47 -4.70
C THR A 109 21.01 -8.76 -5.46
N GLN A 110 19.91 -9.38 -5.91
CA GLN A 110 19.90 -10.62 -6.69
C GLN A 110 18.59 -10.78 -7.43
N GLY A 111 18.62 -11.42 -8.60
CA GLY A 111 17.47 -11.83 -9.37
C GLY A 111 16.98 -10.77 -10.35
N ALA A 112 15.70 -10.84 -10.73
CA ALA A 112 15.13 -9.95 -11.75
C ALA A 112 13.86 -9.25 -11.25
N LEU A 113 13.79 -7.95 -11.54
CA LEU A 113 12.67 -7.07 -11.21
C LEU A 113 12.13 -6.41 -12.48
N HIS A 114 10.85 -6.60 -12.77
CA HIS A 114 10.10 -5.79 -13.72
C HIS A 114 9.50 -4.58 -13.01
N VAL A 115 9.72 -3.39 -13.57
CA VAL A 115 9.12 -2.13 -13.09
C VAL A 115 8.28 -1.53 -14.22
N ARG A 116 6.97 -1.46 -14.01
CA ARG A 116 6.04 -0.77 -14.89
C ARG A 116 5.56 0.50 -14.21
N VAL A 117 6.01 1.63 -14.70
CA VAL A 117 5.57 2.96 -14.24
C VAL A 117 4.49 3.46 -15.19
N ARG A 118 3.25 3.60 -14.72
CA ARG A 118 2.14 4.15 -15.50
C ARG A 118 2.01 5.65 -15.32
N ARG A 119 2.27 6.10 -14.11
CA ARG A 119 2.16 7.50 -13.73
C ARG A 119 3.12 7.82 -12.60
N LEU A 120 3.73 8.98 -12.70
CA LEU A 120 4.45 9.65 -11.63
C LEU A 120 3.92 11.08 -11.53
N GLU A 121 3.71 11.55 -10.31
CA GLU A 121 3.42 12.95 -10.07
C GLU A 121 4.71 13.78 -10.21
N VAL A 122 4.55 15.07 -10.41
CA VAL A 122 5.70 15.98 -10.50
C VAL A 122 6.54 15.89 -9.22
N GLY A 123 7.84 15.65 -9.39
CA GLY A 123 8.77 15.47 -8.27
C GLY A 123 8.89 14.03 -7.76
N GLN A 124 8.00 13.11 -8.19
CA GLN A 124 8.13 11.70 -7.83
C GLN A 124 9.18 10.98 -8.69
N ALA A 125 9.83 10.00 -8.08
CA ALA A 125 10.76 9.11 -8.74
C ALA A 125 10.63 7.67 -8.21
N VAL A 126 11.03 6.71 -9.05
CA VAL A 126 11.32 5.35 -8.64
C VAL A 126 12.82 5.13 -8.83
N GLU A 127 13.50 4.66 -7.79
CA GLU A 127 14.93 4.35 -7.82
C GLU A 127 15.13 2.89 -7.44
N VAL A 128 15.95 2.18 -8.21
CA VAL A 128 16.34 0.80 -7.93
C VAL A 128 17.87 0.76 -7.80
N ASP A 129 18.30 0.47 -6.58
CA ASP A 129 19.70 0.44 -6.20
C ASP A 129 20.23 -0.99 -6.27
N THR A 130 21.31 -1.19 -7.01
CA THR A 130 21.95 -2.46 -7.25
C THR A 130 23.41 -2.43 -6.79
N PRO A 131 24.10 -3.55 -6.70
CA PRO A 131 25.52 -3.56 -6.35
C PRO A 131 26.42 -2.72 -7.29
N ASN A 132 25.98 -2.52 -8.55
CA ASN A 132 26.77 -1.84 -9.54
C ASN A 132 26.35 -0.39 -9.81
N LEU A 133 25.06 -0.04 -9.59
CA LEU A 133 24.51 1.25 -9.99
C LEU A 133 23.20 1.59 -9.28
N ALA A 134 22.84 2.88 -9.28
CA ALA A 134 21.50 3.36 -9.02
C ALA A 134 20.76 3.61 -10.34
N PHE A 135 19.56 3.06 -10.48
CA PHE A 135 18.71 3.25 -11.66
C PHE A 135 17.48 4.07 -11.30
N THR A 136 17.41 5.30 -11.85
CA THR A 136 16.35 6.26 -11.52
C THR A 136 15.38 6.44 -12.69
N LEU A 137 14.08 6.31 -12.39
CA LEU A 137 12.96 6.45 -13.33
C LEU A 137 12.16 7.71 -12.97
N ARG A 138 12.03 8.64 -13.91
CA ARG A 138 11.33 9.91 -13.74
C ARG A 138 10.13 10.07 -14.67
N GLN A 139 9.85 9.06 -15.48
CA GLN A 139 8.74 9.07 -16.43
C GLN A 139 8.10 7.71 -16.58
N PRO A 140 6.85 7.66 -17.07
CA PRO A 140 6.19 6.41 -17.38
C PRO A 140 6.98 5.53 -18.33
N GLY A 141 6.97 4.23 -18.10
CA GLY A 141 7.74 3.28 -18.91
C GLY A 141 7.64 1.85 -18.40
N ALA A 142 8.33 0.94 -19.08
CA ALA A 142 8.48 -0.46 -18.71
C ALA A 142 9.97 -0.83 -18.74
N TYR A 143 10.44 -1.36 -17.65
CA TYR A 143 11.84 -1.58 -17.36
C TYR A 143 12.03 -2.97 -16.75
N ARG A 144 13.18 -3.59 -17.03
CA ARG A 144 13.62 -4.81 -16.38
C ARG A 144 15.04 -4.62 -15.88
N ILE A 145 15.28 -4.95 -14.63
CA ILE A 145 16.55 -4.88 -13.93
C ILE A 145 16.91 -6.28 -13.48
N GLU A 146 18.11 -6.74 -13.83
CA GLU A 146 18.62 -8.05 -13.46
C GLU A 146 19.95 -7.88 -12.74
N VAL A 147 20.10 -8.56 -11.59
CA VAL A 147 21.34 -8.62 -10.82
C VAL A 147 21.78 -10.06 -10.75
N ASP A 148 22.94 -10.33 -11.34
CA ASP A 148 23.61 -11.63 -11.26
C ASP A 148 24.75 -11.57 -10.26
N PRO A 149 24.61 -12.21 -9.09
CA PRO A 149 25.65 -12.21 -8.07
C PRO A 149 26.88 -13.04 -8.46
N ALA A 150 26.76 -14.01 -9.40
CA ALA A 150 27.86 -14.85 -9.81
C ALA A 150 28.86 -14.12 -10.71
N SER A 151 28.34 -13.26 -11.60
CA SER A 151 29.18 -12.41 -12.48
C SER A 151 29.40 -11.00 -11.95
N ASP A 152 28.80 -10.66 -10.80
CA ASP A 152 28.78 -9.31 -10.21
C ASP A 152 28.37 -8.22 -11.20
N THR A 153 27.29 -8.47 -11.92
CA THR A 153 26.77 -7.56 -12.95
C THR A 153 25.35 -7.17 -12.72
N THR A 154 25.01 -5.96 -13.20
CA THR A 154 23.64 -5.48 -13.32
C THR A 154 23.29 -5.24 -14.79
N THR A 155 22.19 -5.83 -15.25
CA THR A 155 21.67 -5.62 -16.60
C THR A 155 20.39 -4.79 -16.53
N ILE A 156 20.35 -3.70 -17.30
CA ILE A 156 19.19 -2.82 -17.43
C ILE A 156 18.59 -2.96 -18.83
N HIS A 157 17.31 -3.28 -18.91
CA HIS A 157 16.54 -3.29 -20.15
C HIS A 157 15.47 -2.21 -20.06
N VAL A 158 15.51 -1.22 -20.93
CA VAL A 158 14.47 -0.20 -21.09
C VAL A 158 13.57 -0.61 -22.25
N ARG A 159 12.40 -1.20 -21.96
CA ARG A 159 11.44 -1.64 -22.98
C ARG A 159 10.67 -0.46 -23.58
N SER A 160 10.26 0.46 -22.72
CA SER A 160 9.63 1.73 -23.09
C SER A 160 9.95 2.79 -22.04
N GLY A 161 9.89 4.06 -22.43
CA GLY A 161 10.29 5.18 -21.61
C GLY A 161 11.80 5.43 -21.69
N GLN A 162 12.35 6.00 -20.62
CA GLN A 162 13.76 6.36 -20.50
C GLN A 162 14.15 6.23 -19.02
N GLY A 163 15.36 5.74 -18.76
CA GLY A 163 15.91 5.62 -17.42
C GLY A 163 17.31 6.22 -17.31
N GLU A 164 17.70 6.61 -16.12
CA GLU A 164 18.99 7.19 -15.80
C GLU A 164 19.77 6.23 -14.91
N VAL A 165 20.95 5.79 -15.32
CA VAL A 165 21.89 5.02 -14.50
C VAL A 165 22.96 5.93 -13.95
N TYR A 166 23.29 5.74 -12.67
CA TYR A 166 24.29 6.49 -11.94
C TYR A 166 25.28 5.54 -11.28
N GLY A 167 26.55 5.77 -11.48
CA GLY A 167 27.65 5.11 -10.80
C GLY A 167 28.62 6.11 -10.20
N GLU A 168 29.74 5.63 -9.68
CA GLU A 168 30.73 6.46 -9.02
C GLU A 168 31.43 7.45 -9.97
N ASP A 169 31.70 7.02 -11.21
CA ASP A 169 32.49 7.81 -12.17
C ASP A 169 31.67 8.41 -13.30
N ALA A 170 30.50 7.84 -13.58
CA ALA A 170 29.70 8.24 -14.74
C ALA A 170 28.20 8.12 -14.48
N ALA A 171 27.42 8.82 -15.32
CA ALA A 171 25.97 8.69 -15.39
C ALA A 171 25.56 8.68 -16.87
N TYR A 172 24.57 7.84 -17.21
CA TYR A 172 24.06 7.71 -18.57
C TYR A 172 22.54 7.69 -18.60
N VAL A 173 21.99 8.16 -19.72
CA VAL A 173 20.60 7.95 -20.07
C VAL A 173 20.51 6.69 -20.93
N ILE A 174 19.56 5.82 -20.59
CA ILE A 174 19.24 4.64 -21.38
C ILE A 174 17.86 4.84 -21.99
N ASP A 175 17.81 4.86 -23.31
CA ASP A 175 16.58 5.07 -24.07
C ASP A 175 15.80 3.78 -24.29
N SER A 176 14.56 3.93 -24.76
CA SER A 176 13.70 2.79 -25.05
C SER A 176 14.33 1.83 -26.06
N ARG A 177 14.09 0.53 -25.87
CA ARG A 177 14.63 -0.59 -26.67
C ARG A 177 16.15 -0.75 -26.57
N GLN A 178 16.77 -0.18 -25.55
CA GLN A 178 18.18 -0.39 -25.24
C GLN A 178 18.33 -1.28 -24.00
N ALA A 179 19.41 -2.06 -24.01
CA ALA A 179 19.80 -2.87 -22.87
C ALA A 179 21.31 -2.81 -22.69
N TYR A 180 21.74 -2.63 -21.44
CA TYR A 180 23.16 -2.57 -21.08
C TYR A 180 23.42 -3.42 -19.86
N ARG A 181 24.55 -4.13 -19.87
CA ARG A 181 25.10 -4.84 -18.72
C ARG A 181 26.30 -4.05 -18.20
N PHE A 182 26.31 -3.81 -16.90
CA PHE A 182 27.34 -3.07 -16.19
C PHE A 182 28.06 -3.98 -15.20
N ALA A 183 29.39 -3.90 -15.17
CA ALA A 183 30.23 -4.49 -14.15
C ALA A 183 30.95 -3.39 -13.37
N GLY A 184 31.26 -3.67 -12.08
CA GLY A 184 31.84 -2.66 -11.20
C GLY A 184 30.90 -1.47 -10.95
N THR A 185 31.35 -0.48 -10.17
CA THR A 185 30.52 0.65 -9.71
C THR A 185 30.78 1.94 -10.48
N GLY A 186 31.83 2.00 -11.30
CA GLY A 186 32.21 3.23 -12.04
C GLY A 186 31.47 3.43 -13.36
N LEU A 187 30.68 2.48 -13.83
CA LEU A 187 29.97 2.46 -15.12
C LEU A 187 30.89 2.59 -16.33
N ARG A 188 32.20 2.30 -16.22
CA ARG A 188 33.15 2.32 -17.35
C ARG A 188 33.19 0.99 -18.08
N ASP A 189 32.95 -0.10 -17.36
CA ASP A 189 32.87 -1.44 -17.91
C ASP A 189 31.39 -1.79 -18.14
N TYR A 190 30.97 -1.64 -19.40
CA TYR A 190 29.63 -1.95 -19.84
C TYR A 190 29.61 -2.62 -21.20
N GLN A 191 28.57 -3.39 -21.42
CA GLN A 191 28.31 -4.08 -22.68
C GLN A 191 26.91 -3.73 -23.17
N LEU A 192 26.78 -3.43 -24.48
CA LEU A 192 25.48 -3.39 -25.11
C LEU A 192 24.97 -4.82 -25.24
N VAL A 193 23.82 -5.08 -24.68
CA VAL A 193 23.12 -6.36 -24.77
C VAL A 193 22.12 -6.25 -25.92
N GLU A 194 22.09 -7.20 -26.80
CA GLU A 194 21.04 -7.27 -27.81
C GLU A 194 19.69 -7.29 -27.10
N SER A 195 18.79 -6.41 -27.51
CA SER A 195 17.42 -6.43 -27.02
C SER A 195 16.87 -7.82 -27.34
N ARG A 196 16.45 -8.57 -26.32
CA ARG A 196 15.88 -9.90 -26.53
C ARG A 196 14.67 -9.75 -27.44
N ASP A 197 14.75 -10.27 -28.65
CA ASP A 197 13.65 -10.27 -29.63
C ASP A 197 12.48 -11.14 -29.17
N ARG A 198 12.69 -11.97 -28.15
CA ARG A 198 11.66 -12.85 -27.58
C ARG A 198 11.56 -12.67 -26.10
N ASP A 199 10.35 -12.38 -25.66
CA ASP A 199 9.98 -12.36 -24.27
C ASP A 199 10.15 -13.75 -23.63
N ASP A 200 10.79 -13.81 -22.49
CA ASP A 200 10.80 -15.02 -21.67
C ASP A 200 9.46 -15.20 -20.91
N ASP A 201 9.32 -16.25 -20.12
CA ASP A 201 8.11 -16.53 -19.34
C ASP A 201 7.79 -15.45 -18.32
N PHE A 202 8.83 -14.82 -17.77
CA PHE A 202 8.64 -13.73 -16.82
C PHE A 202 8.13 -12.46 -17.52
N ASP A 203 8.66 -12.15 -18.69
CA ASP A 203 8.21 -11.01 -19.51
C ASP A 203 6.77 -11.19 -19.98
N ARG A 204 6.43 -12.39 -20.46
CA ARG A 204 5.04 -12.72 -20.88
C ARG A 204 4.07 -12.57 -19.70
N TRP A 205 4.41 -13.16 -18.57
CA TRP A 205 3.59 -13.03 -17.36
C TRP A 205 3.42 -11.57 -16.94
N ALA A 206 4.50 -10.78 -16.93
CA ALA A 206 4.44 -9.36 -16.58
C ALA A 206 3.54 -8.58 -17.54
N SER A 207 3.64 -8.84 -18.85
CA SER A 207 2.83 -8.20 -19.89
C SER A 207 1.35 -8.57 -19.79
N ASP A 208 1.01 -9.83 -19.45
CA ASP A 208 -0.38 -10.26 -19.22
C ASP A 208 -1.01 -9.52 -18.04
N ARG A 209 -0.26 -9.35 -16.97
CA ARG A 209 -0.72 -8.60 -15.81
C ARG A 209 -0.85 -7.11 -16.12
N ASP A 210 0.01 -6.55 -16.94
CA ASP A 210 -0.11 -5.17 -17.41
C ASP A 210 -1.39 -4.95 -18.21
N ARG A 211 -1.71 -5.86 -19.15
CA ARG A 211 -2.97 -5.79 -19.93
C ARG A 211 -4.19 -5.83 -19.03
N ARG A 212 -4.20 -6.69 -18.01
CA ARG A 212 -5.30 -6.76 -17.03
C ARG A 212 -5.48 -5.45 -16.29
N TYR A 213 -4.38 -4.84 -15.85
CA TYR A 213 -4.42 -3.56 -15.14
C TYR A 213 -4.87 -2.41 -16.05
N ASP A 214 -4.30 -2.32 -17.26
CA ASP A 214 -4.59 -1.26 -18.22
C ASP A 214 -6.04 -1.33 -18.74
N GLY A 215 -6.63 -2.54 -18.80
CA GLY A 215 -8.02 -2.77 -19.18
C GLY A 215 -9.04 -2.62 -18.05
N SER A 216 -8.62 -2.23 -16.82
CA SER A 216 -9.54 -2.18 -15.68
C SER A 216 -10.67 -1.17 -15.87
N ILE A 217 -11.92 -1.65 -15.74
CA ILE A 217 -13.11 -0.81 -15.77
C ILE A 217 -13.28 0.02 -14.49
N SER A 218 -12.78 -0.49 -13.36
CA SER A 218 -12.83 0.17 -12.05
C SER A 218 -12.04 1.48 -12.03
N ALA A 219 -11.05 1.65 -12.91
CA ALA A 219 -10.30 2.90 -13.09
C ALA A 219 -11.19 4.13 -13.41
N ARG A 220 -12.43 3.91 -13.89
CA ARG A 220 -13.39 4.98 -14.19
C ARG A 220 -14.07 5.54 -12.95
N TYR A 221 -14.08 4.78 -11.87
CA TYR A 221 -14.89 5.05 -10.68
C TYR A 221 -14.07 5.47 -9.46
N VAL A 222 -12.76 5.22 -9.48
CA VAL A 222 -11.85 5.48 -8.36
C VAL A 222 -10.74 6.44 -8.74
N SER A 223 -10.08 7.04 -7.75
CA SER A 223 -8.82 7.74 -7.98
C SER A 223 -7.76 6.76 -8.48
N ALA A 224 -6.93 7.23 -9.41
CA ALA A 224 -5.81 6.44 -9.94
C ALA A 224 -4.75 6.07 -8.88
N ASP A 225 -4.79 6.71 -7.70
CA ASP A 225 -3.91 6.41 -6.56
C ASP A 225 -4.45 5.30 -5.66
N VAL A 226 -5.71 4.89 -5.83
CA VAL A 226 -6.29 3.76 -5.08
C VAL A 226 -5.59 2.48 -5.50
N ILE A 227 -4.90 1.85 -4.57
CA ILE A 227 -4.16 0.61 -4.82
C ILE A 227 -5.14 -0.57 -4.81
N GLY A 228 -5.01 -1.48 -5.79
CA GLY A 228 -5.80 -2.71 -5.86
C GLY A 228 -7.15 -2.58 -6.53
N TYR A 229 -7.49 -1.46 -7.14
CA TYR A 229 -8.79 -1.27 -7.79
C TYR A 229 -9.05 -2.23 -8.95
N GLN A 230 -8.00 -2.69 -9.63
CA GLN A 230 -8.11 -3.65 -10.74
C GLN A 230 -8.66 -5.01 -10.30
N ASP A 231 -8.54 -5.34 -9.01
CA ASP A 231 -9.05 -6.60 -8.47
C ASP A 231 -10.57 -6.56 -8.23
N LEU A 232 -11.17 -5.37 -8.27
CA LEU A 232 -12.62 -5.19 -8.15
C LEU A 232 -13.37 -5.70 -9.38
N ASP A 233 -12.75 -5.67 -10.57
CA ASP A 233 -13.40 -5.95 -11.85
C ASP A 233 -13.97 -7.37 -11.95
N THR A 234 -13.24 -8.36 -11.44
CA THR A 234 -13.63 -9.78 -11.48
C THR A 234 -14.37 -10.24 -10.24
N ASN A 235 -14.33 -9.45 -9.15
CA ASN A 235 -14.84 -9.86 -7.85
C ASN A 235 -16.12 -9.14 -7.42
N GLY A 236 -16.64 -8.26 -8.25
CA GLY A 236 -17.87 -7.52 -7.96
C GLY A 236 -18.45 -6.83 -9.18
N ARG A 237 -19.43 -5.98 -8.93
CA ARG A 237 -20.07 -5.17 -9.97
C ARG A 237 -20.29 -3.75 -9.50
N TRP A 238 -20.12 -2.80 -10.39
CA TRP A 238 -20.47 -1.41 -10.19
C TRP A 238 -21.94 -1.17 -10.48
N ARG A 239 -22.57 -0.32 -9.66
CA ARG A 239 -23.92 0.19 -9.89
C ARG A 239 -23.99 1.66 -9.49
N VAL A 240 -24.99 2.38 -9.99
CA VAL A 240 -25.32 3.73 -9.54
C VAL A 240 -26.39 3.65 -8.47
N ASP A 241 -26.13 4.29 -7.35
CA ASP A 241 -27.06 4.46 -6.23
C ASP A 241 -27.51 5.93 -6.16
N ALA A 242 -28.79 6.17 -5.89
CA ALA A 242 -29.35 7.51 -5.87
C ALA A 242 -28.74 8.40 -4.77
N THR A 243 -28.30 7.82 -3.65
CA THR A 243 -27.77 8.54 -2.48
C THR A 243 -26.25 8.67 -2.53
N TYR A 244 -25.56 7.63 -3.02
CA TYR A 244 -24.12 7.50 -2.91
C TYR A 244 -23.38 7.57 -4.24
N GLY A 245 -24.09 7.63 -5.38
CA GLY A 245 -23.49 7.61 -6.70
C GLY A 245 -22.94 6.22 -7.07
N ASN A 246 -21.70 6.16 -7.55
CA ASN A 246 -21.09 4.89 -7.93
C ASN A 246 -20.76 4.02 -6.70
N VAL A 247 -21.26 2.80 -6.68
CA VAL A 247 -21.10 1.83 -5.60
C VAL A 247 -20.65 0.50 -6.18
N TRP A 248 -19.61 -0.07 -5.61
CA TRP A 248 -19.15 -1.41 -5.94
C TRP A 248 -19.74 -2.44 -4.97
N MET A 249 -20.31 -3.51 -5.50
CA MET A 249 -20.93 -4.60 -4.74
C MET A 249 -20.12 -5.86 -4.93
N PRO A 250 -19.60 -6.50 -3.86
CA PRO A 250 -18.86 -7.75 -3.98
C PRO A 250 -19.77 -8.88 -4.46
N ASN A 251 -19.22 -9.77 -5.27
CA ASN A 251 -19.83 -11.03 -5.62
C ASN A 251 -19.42 -12.12 -4.61
N ASN A 252 -20.19 -13.19 -4.51
CA ASN A 252 -19.82 -14.41 -3.80
C ASN A 252 -19.43 -14.21 -2.32
N VAL A 253 -20.10 -13.29 -1.63
CA VAL A 253 -19.99 -13.16 -0.18
C VAL A 253 -21.08 -14.02 0.51
N SER A 254 -20.76 -14.61 1.66
CA SER A 254 -21.70 -15.45 2.40
C SER A 254 -22.87 -14.63 2.96
N ALA A 255 -24.00 -15.30 3.19
CA ALA A 255 -25.12 -14.66 3.86
C ALA A 255 -24.70 -14.14 5.25
N GLY A 256 -25.03 -12.87 5.54
CA GLY A 256 -24.63 -12.22 6.78
C GLY A 256 -23.16 -11.76 6.83
N TRP A 257 -22.44 -11.82 5.72
CA TRP A 257 -21.11 -11.24 5.62
C TRP A 257 -21.15 -9.72 5.86
N ALA A 258 -20.13 -9.22 6.53
CA ALA A 258 -19.88 -7.80 6.70
C ALA A 258 -18.42 -7.46 6.36
N PRO A 259 -18.12 -6.22 5.99
CA PRO A 259 -16.75 -5.76 5.79
C PRO A 259 -15.89 -5.93 7.04
N TYR A 260 -14.59 -6.17 6.88
CA TYR A 260 -13.62 -6.40 7.95
C TYR A 260 -13.91 -7.61 8.83
N GLN A 261 -14.46 -8.67 8.23
CA GLN A 261 -14.75 -9.94 8.90
C GLN A 261 -13.78 -11.05 8.46
N ASN A 262 -13.40 -11.08 7.17
CA ASN A 262 -12.55 -12.12 6.61
C ASN A 262 -11.13 -11.58 6.45
N GLY A 263 -10.29 -11.80 7.43
CA GLY A 263 -8.93 -11.29 7.51
C GLY A 263 -8.41 -11.29 8.92
N HIS A 264 -7.39 -10.51 9.16
CA HIS A 264 -6.75 -10.39 10.47
C HIS A 264 -6.17 -9.00 10.69
N TRP A 265 -5.86 -8.68 11.96
CA TRP A 265 -5.21 -7.43 12.33
C TRP A 265 -3.71 -7.65 12.47
N ALA A 266 -2.91 -6.71 11.95
CA ALA A 266 -1.47 -6.68 12.14
C ALA A 266 -1.03 -5.30 12.65
N TRP A 267 0.13 -5.25 13.30
CA TRP A 267 0.76 -3.99 13.71
C TRP A 267 1.79 -3.58 12.67
N ILE A 268 1.57 -2.42 12.04
CA ILE A 268 2.43 -1.90 10.96
C ILE A 268 2.78 -0.44 11.24
N ASP A 269 4.04 -0.15 11.51
CA ASP A 269 4.53 1.21 11.69
C ASP A 269 4.55 1.99 10.36
N PRO A 270 4.16 3.28 10.37
CA PRO A 270 3.82 4.13 11.52
C PRO A 270 2.34 4.14 11.88
N TRP A 271 1.48 3.38 11.22
CA TRP A 271 0.02 3.48 11.32
C TRP A 271 -0.59 2.71 12.49
N GLY A 272 0.11 1.71 13.04
CA GLY A 272 -0.39 0.85 14.11
C GLY A 272 -1.31 -0.26 13.62
N TRP A 273 -2.43 -0.51 14.28
CA TRP A 273 -3.35 -1.57 13.93
C TRP A 273 -3.91 -1.40 12.53
N THR A 274 -3.59 -2.36 11.68
CA THR A 274 -3.85 -2.37 10.25
C THR A 274 -4.60 -3.65 9.88
N TRP A 275 -5.67 -3.51 9.08
CA TRP A 275 -6.42 -4.64 8.56
C TRP A 275 -5.74 -5.28 7.36
N ILE A 276 -5.63 -6.59 7.36
CA ILE A 276 -5.18 -7.38 6.21
C ILE A 276 -6.34 -8.29 5.81
N ASP A 277 -6.96 -7.99 4.68
CA ASP A 277 -8.11 -8.73 4.17
C ASP A 277 -7.66 -9.97 3.40
N ASP A 278 -8.34 -11.12 3.62
CA ASP A 278 -8.01 -12.38 2.96
C ASP A 278 -8.56 -12.44 1.52
N ALA A 279 -9.56 -11.59 1.18
CA ALA A 279 -10.12 -11.55 -0.16
C ALA A 279 -9.16 -10.85 -1.14
N PRO A 280 -8.97 -11.35 -2.38
CA PRO A 280 -8.03 -10.74 -3.32
C PRO A 280 -8.36 -9.28 -3.67
N TRP A 281 -9.63 -8.88 -3.53
CA TRP A 281 -10.13 -7.52 -3.76
C TRP A 281 -10.14 -6.63 -2.51
N GLY A 282 -9.77 -7.19 -1.34
CA GLY A 282 -9.99 -6.56 -0.04
C GLY A 282 -9.17 -5.30 0.21
N PHE A 283 -8.02 -5.13 -0.45
CA PHE A 283 -7.13 -3.99 -0.17
C PHE A 283 -7.80 -2.63 -0.48
N ALA A 284 -8.30 -2.45 -1.70
CA ALA A 284 -8.92 -1.18 -2.10
C ALA A 284 -10.06 -0.78 -1.18
N VAL A 285 -10.94 -1.71 -0.85
CA VAL A 285 -12.17 -1.45 -0.10
C VAL A 285 -11.98 -1.34 1.41
N SER A 286 -10.83 -1.79 1.93
CA SER A 286 -10.51 -1.70 3.36
C SER A 286 -9.69 -0.46 3.71
N HIS A 287 -8.90 0.03 2.75
CA HIS A 287 -7.97 1.14 2.98
C HIS A 287 -8.41 2.46 2.36
N TYR A 288 -9.44 2.43 1.50
CA TYR A 288 -10.01 3.59 0.83
C TYR A 288 -11.53 3.54 0.84
N GLY A 289 -12.17 4.70 0.64
CA GLY A 289 -13.62 4.78 0.55
C GLY A 289 -14.36 4.53 1.86
N ARG A 290 -15.61 4.12 1.75
CA ARG A 290 -16.52 3.81 2.87
C ARG A 290 -17.49 2.70 2.48
N TRP A 291 -18.07 2.05 3.49
CA TRP A 291 -19.06 1.01 3.28
C TRP A 291 -20.47 1.48 3.62
N ALA A 292 -21.44 1.19 2.76
CA ALA A 292 -22.86 1.45 2.99
C ALA A 292 -23.66 0.17 2.91
N HIS A 293 -24.65 0.01 3.79
CA HIS A 293 -25.61 -1.09 3.73
C HIS A 293 -26.85 -0.63 2.95
N ILE A 294 -27.03 -1.15 1.74
CA ILE A 294 -28.02 -0.68 0.76
C ILE A 294 -28.91 -1.84 0.34
N GLY A 295 -30.22 -1.78 0.65
CA GLY A 295 -31.17 -2.80 0.23
C GLY A 295 -30.81 -4.20 0.72
N GLY A 296 -30.31 -4.32 1.97
CA GLY A 296 -29.93 -5.61 2.56
C GLY A 296 -28.55 -6.13 2.17
N SER A 297 -27.76 -5.38 1.42
CA SER A 297 -26.43 -5.79 0.93
C SER A 297 -25.39 -4.71 1.20
N TRP A 298 -24.12 -5.12 1.35
CA TRP A 298 -23.01 -4.19 1.50
C TRP A 298 -22.51 -3.68 0.15
N GLY A 299 -22.33 -2.36 0.05
CA GLY A 299 -21.75 -1.68 -1.08
C GLY A 299 -20.61 -0.78 -0.67
N TRP A 300 -19.51 -0.84 -1.39
CA TRP A 300 -18.37 0.04 -1.19
C TRP A 300 -18.52 1.31 -2.01
N VAL A 301 -18.43 2.47 -1.35
CA VAL A 301 -18.52 3.80 -1.93
C VAL A 301 -17.12 4.38 -1.99
N PRO A 302 -16.52 4.54 -3.17
CA PRO A 302 -15.18 5.11 -3.30
C PRO A 302 -15.15 6.58 -2.89
N GLY A 303 -13.97 7.08 -2.60
CA GLY A 303 -13.75 8.52 -2.51
C GLY A 303 -13.89 9.22 -3.87
N PRO A 304 -13.76 10.55 -3.91
CA PRO A 304 -13.83 11.32 -5.16
C PRO A 304 -12.75 10.87 -6.15
N PRO A 305 -13.09 10.54 -7.42
CA PRO A 305 -12.16 9.90 -8.36
C PRO A 305 -11.01 10.81 -8.83
N ARG A 306 -11.14 12.13 -8.69
CA ARG A 306 -10.11 13.09 -9.08
C ARG A 306 -9.22 13.55 -7.92
N SER A 307 -9.46 13.06 -6.71
CA SER A 307 -8.65 13.40 -5.54
C SER A 307 -7.44 12.49 -5.46
N ARG A 308 -6.31 13.02 -5.01
CA ARG A 308 -5.19 12.19 -4.55
C ARG A 308 -5.70 11.30 -3.42
N ALA A 309 -5.52 10.00 -3.52
CA ALA A 309 -5.96 9.07 -2.50
C ALA A 309 -4.94 8.99 -1.36
N TYR A 310 -5.44 9.10 -0.13
CA TYR A 310 -4.66 8.91 1.10
C TYR A 310 -4.99 7.55 1.69
N TYR A 311 -3.95 6.79 1.94
CA TYR A 311 -4.06 5.46 2.56
C TYR A 311 -4.50 5.58 4.03
N ALA A 312 -5.38 4.65 4.46
CA ALA A 312 -5.74 4.45 5.86
C ALA A 312 -5.52 2.98 6.26
N PRO A 313 -5.01 2.68 7.47
CA PRO A 313 -4.74 1.31 7.90
C PRO A 313 -6.00 0.45 8.03
N ALA A 314 -7.12 1.06 8.35
CA ALA A 314 -8.47 0.49 8.31
C ALA A 314 -9.48 1.62 8.49
N LEU A 315 -10.55 1.62 7.69
CA LEU A 315 -11.60 2.64 7.78
C LEU A 315 -12.76 2.15 8.64
N VAL A 316 -12.46 1.90 9.90
CA VAL A 316 -13.37 1.40 10.93
C VAL A 316 -13.42 2.32 12.14
N VAL A 317 -14.42 2.09 12.98
CA VAL A 317 -14.51 2.61 14.35
C VAL A 317 -14.40 1.45 15.30
N PHE A 318 -13.53 1.55 16.29
CA PHE A 318 -13.39 0.54 17.32
C PHE A 318 -14.43 0.72 18.43
N ILE A 319 -14.85 -0.38 19.02
CA ILE A 319 -15.59 -0.43 20.26
C ILE A 319 -14.80 -1.28 21.27
N GLY A 320 -14.78 -0.84 22.50
CA GLY A 320 -13.97 -1.50 23.52
C GLY A 320 -13.86 -0.64 24.76
N GLY A 321 -12.75 -0.76 25.45
CA GLY A 321 -12.42 -0.12 26.71
C GLY A 321 -12.17 -1.16 27.80
N ASP A 322 -11.74 -0.72 28.98
CA ASP A 322 -11.28 -1.58 30.07
C ASP A 322 -12.33 -2.61 30.54
N ASN A 323 -13.60 -2.30 30.35
CA ASN A 323 -14.73 -3.14 30.79
C ASN A 323 -15.42 -3.87 29.63
N PHE A 324 -14.85 -3.85 28.40
CA PHE A 324 -15.47 -4.54 27.27
C PHE A 324 -15.15 -6.03 27.30
N GLN A 325 -16.12 -6.82 27.78
CA GLN A 325 -16.00 -8.26 27.94
C GLN A 325 -16.87 -9.01 26.93
N LEU A 326 -16.32 -10.07 26.37
CA LEU A 326 -17.00 -11.02 25.52
C LEU A 326 -17.32 -12.29 26.31
N THR A 327 -18.52 -12.82 26.13
CA THR A 327 -18.92 -14.13 26.70
C THR A 327 -18.65 -15.21 25.65
N ILE A 328 -17.76 -16.12 25.96
CA ILE A 328 -17.44 -17.30 25.15
C ILE A 328 -17.71 -18.57 25.95
N SER A 329 -17.62 -19.75 25.34
CA SER A 329 -17.90 -21.02 26.02
C SER A 329 -17.06 -21.27 27.27
N SER A 330 -15.87 -20.72 27.36
CA SER A 330 -14.94 -20.83 28.50
C SER A 330 -15.10 -19.72 29.55
N GLY A 331 -16.08 -18.80 29.41
CA GLY A 331 -16.32 -17.70 30.35
C GLY A 331 -16.27 -16.30 29.72
N SER A 332 -15.99 -15.29 30.55
CA SER A 332 -15.86 -13.91 30.11
C SER A 332 -14.40 -13.54 29.84
N VAL A 333 -14.11 -12.96 28.68
CA VAL A 333 -12.76 -12.56 28.26
C VAL A 333 -12.77 -11.13 27.73
N GLY A 334 -11.66 -10.42 27.90
CA GLY A 334 -11.47 -9.12 27.27
C GLY A 334 -11.62 -9.19 25.75
N GLY A 335 -12.30 -8.23 25.16
CA GLY A 335 -12.61 -8.20 23.73
C GLY A 335 -12.18 -6.93 23.02
N VAL A 336 -12.10 -7.02 21.71
CA VAL A 336 -11.96 -5.89 20.79
C VAL A 336 -13.04 -6.02 19.74
N GLY A 337 -13.79 -4.95 19.50
CA GLY A 337 -14.81 -4.91 18.46
C GLY A 337 -14.62 -3.74 17.53
N TRP A 338 -15.20 -3.81 16.34
CA TRP A 338 -15.17 -2.73 15.35
C TRP A 338 -16.35 -2.86 14.38
N PHE A 339 -16.61 -1.76 13.66
CA PHE A 339 -17.55 -1.72 12.55
C PHE A 339 -17.05 -0.77 11.46
N PRO A 340 -17.43 -0.97 10.17
CA PRO A 340 -16.99 -0.12 9.07
C PRO A 340 -17.58 1.28 9.17
N LEU A 341 -16.82 2.31 8.83
CA LEU A 341 -17.31 3.67 8.65
C LEU A 341 -18.26 3.74 7.44
N ALA A 342 -19.37 4.48 7.61
CA ALA A 342 -20.31 4.79 6.55
C ALA A 342 -19.86 6.03 5.74
N PRO A 343 -20.40 6.23 4.51
CA PRO A 343 -20.19 7.46 3.75
C PRO A 343 -20.49 8.71 4.57
N ARG A 344 -19.66 9.73 4.44
CA ARG A 344 -19.69 11.01 5.16
C ARG A 344 -19.23 10.94 6.63
N GLU A 345 -18.94 9.76 7.19
CA GLU A 345 -18.38 9.62 8.53
C GLU A 345 -16.87 9.88 8.54
N ILE A 346 -16.40 10.54 9.59
CA ILE A 346 -14.99 10.95 9.75
C ILE A 346 -14.17 9.81 10.33
N TYR A 347 -13.07 9.49 9.67
CA TYR A 347 -12.03 8.62 10.20
C TYR A 347 -11.06 9.42 11.06
N ARG A 348 -10.78 8.95 12.27
CA ARG A 348 -9.77 9.51 13.16
C ARG A 348 -8.62 8.52 13.32
N PRO A 349 -7.42 8.85 12.81
CA PRO A 349 -6.25 7.99 12.97
C PRO A 349 -5.80 7.91 14.44
N ALA A 350 -5.21 6.78 14.81
CA ALA A 350 -4.60 6.58 16.13
C ALA A 350 -3.20 7.19 16.23
N TYR A 351 -2.58 7.48 15.09
CA TYR A 351 -1.26 8.09 14.96
C TYR A 351 -1.37 9.62 14.82
N PRO A 352 -0.35 10.37 15.28
CA PRO A 352 -0.35 11.82 15.16
C PRO A 352 -0.23 12.24 13.70
N VAL A 353 -0.99 13.27 13.32
CA VAL A 353 -0.98 13.85 11.97
C VAL A 353 -1.25 15.35 12.03
N SER A 354 -0.76 16.08 11.04
CA SER A 354 -1.12 17.48 10.85
C SER A 354 -2.60 17.65 10.51
N ARG A 355 -3.14 18.85 10.71
CA ARG A 355 -4.51 19.19 10.31
C ARG A 355 -4.72 18.99 8.80
N GLY A 356 -3.76 19.40 8.00
CA GLY A 356 -3.81 19.25 6.55
C GLY A 356 -3.88 17.79 6.10
N TYR A 357 -3.06 16.93 6.71
CA TYR A 357 -3.10 15.49 6.45
C TYR A 357 -4.45 14.89 6.88
N PHE A 358 -4.94 15.21 8.06
CA PHE A 358 -6.23 14.73 8.57
C PHE A 358 -7.40 15.10 7.63
N GLU A 359 -7.41 16.35 7.15
CA GLU A 359 -8.40 16.83 6.22
C GLU A 359 -8.34 16.07 4.87
N ASN A 360 -7.14 15.94 4.29
CA ASN A 360 -6.91 15.23 3.04
C ASN A 360 -7.26 13.74 3.15
N LEU A 361 -6.86 13.07 4.24
CA LEU A 361 -7.19 11.68 4.53
C LEU A 361 -8.71 11.44 4.51
N ASN A 362 -9.49 12.35 5.08
CA ASN A 362 -10.94 12.20 5.11
C ASN A 362 -11.60 12.58 3.77
N ARG A 363 -11.19 13.69 3.16
CA ARG A 363 -11.77 14.16 1.88
C ARG A 363 -11.46 13.25 0.70
N SER A 364 -10.31 12.57 0.71
CA SER A 364 -9.96 11.61 -0.34
C SER A 364 -10.75 10.30 -0.24
N ASN A 365 -11.29 9.99 0.93
CA ASN A 365 -11.97 8.72 1.20
C ASN A 365 -13.49 8.82 1.31
N THR A 366 -14.05 10.03 1.36
CA THR A 366 -15.51 10.22 1.33
C THR A 366 -15.87 11.68 1.00
N VAL A 367 -17.06 11.89 0.49
CA VAL A 367 -17.56 13.25 0.21
C VAL A 367 -18.00 13.88 1.52
N ILE A 368 -17.33 14.97 1.94
CA ILE A 368 -17.67 15.77 3.11
C ILE A 368 -18.03 17.17 2.65
N THR A 369 -19.27 17.57 2.88
CA THR A 369 -19.78 18.87 2.48
C THR A 369 -19.54 19.97 3.51
N ASN A 370 -19.44 19.61 4.80
CA ASN A 370 -19.23 20.56 5.89
C ASN A 370 -17.85 20.36 6.55
N THR A 371 -16.92 21.27 6.32
CA THR A 371 -15.57 21.26 6.87
C THR A 371 -15.50 21.46 8.38
N THR A 372 -16.50 22.12 8.97
CA THR A 372 -16.58 22.32 10.41
C THR A 372 -16.62 20.97 11.16
N VAL A 373 -17.25 19.95 10.55
CA VAL A 373 -17.29 18.61 11.11
C VAL A 373 -15.89 18.02 11.21
N ILE A 374 -15.07 18.17 10.17
CA ILE A 374 -13.66 17.68 10.18
C ILE A 374 -12.87 18.35 11.31
N ASN A 375 -12.99 19.66 11.44
CA ASN A 375 -12.29 20.43 12.46
C ASN A 375 -12.69 19.99 13.87
N ASN A 376 -13.98 19.78 14.12
CA ASN A 376 -14.46 19.31 15.40
C ASN A 376 -13.89 17.94 15.79
N TYR A 377 -13.72 17.04 14.81
CA TYR A 377 -13.11 15.72 15.05
C TYR A 377 -11.59 15.82 15.28
N TYR A 378 -10.93 16.74 14.62
CA TYR A 378 -9.50 16.97 14.82
C TYR A 378 -9.21 17.57 16.19
N ASP A 379 -9.93 18.64 16.55
CA ASP A 379 -9.67 19.41 17.76
C ASP A 379 -10.23 18.73 19.03
N ASN A 380 -11.27 17.91 18.91
CA ASN A 380 -11.97 17.34 20.06
C ASN A 380 -12.14 15.82 19.97
N SER A 381 -11.34 15.10 20.76
CA SER A 381 -11.41 13.62 20.82
C SER A 381 -12.75 13.07 21.35
N THR A 382 -13.50 13.85 22.13
CA THR A 382 -14.78 13.41 22.71
C THR A 382 -15.93 13.39 21.70
N THR A 383 -15.75 14.03 20.53
CA THR A 383 -16.75 14.06 19.45
C THR A 383 -17.08 12.65 18.94
N ILE A 384 -16.12 11.73 18.97
CA ILE A 384 -16.28 10.34 18.57
C ILE A 384 -17.42 9.67 19.35
N ASN A 385 -17.50 9.89 20.66
CA ASN A 385 -18.48 9.27 21.53
C ASN A 385 -19.88 9.88 21.43
N LYS A 386 -20.00 11.08 20.86
CA LYS A 386 -21.28 11.79 20.67
C LYS A 386 -21.88 11.53 19.30
N THR A 387 -21.15 10.86 18.40
CA THR A 387 -21.59 10.62 17.03
C THR A 387 -22.45 9.38 16.94
N VAL A 388 -23.56 9.49 16.21
CA VAL A 388 -24.39 8.36 15.82
C VAL A 388 -23.83 7.77 14.53
N TYR A 389 -23.26 6.57 14.61
CA TYR A 389 -22.70 5.85 13.48
C TYR A 389 -23.75 4.99 12.78
N VAL A 390 -23.92 5.19 11.48
CA VAL A 390 -24.95 4.51 10.67
C VAL A 390 -24.74 3.00 10.67
N ASN A 391 -23.52 2.56 10.35
CA ASN A 391 -23.24 1.13 10.23
C ASN A 391 -23.23 0.38 11.57
N ARG A 392 -23.05 1.06 12.69
CA ARG A 392 -23.20 0.45 14.02
C ARG A 392 -24.62 -0.10 14.26
N GLN A 393 -25.62 0.48 13.59
CA GLN A 393 -27.02 0.10 13.71
C GLN A 393 -27.39 -1.11 12.83
N VAL A 394 -26.54 -1.43 11.85
CA VAL A 394 -26.78 -2.54 10.91
C VAL A 394 -26.51 -3.87 11.63
N THR A 395 -27.49 -4.76 11.55
CA THR A 395 -27.36 -6.09 12.15
C THR A 395 -26.20 -6.86 11.53
N GLY A 396 -25.27 -7.34 12.37
CA GLY A 396 -24.09 -8.08 11.91
C GLY A 396 -22.92 -7.23 11.42
N ALA A 397 -23.04 -5.88 11.41
CA ALA A 397 -21.95 -4.98 11.03
C ALA A 397 -20.84 -4.90 12.09
N VAL A 398 -21.20 -5.06 13.35
CA VAL A 398 -20.25 -5.08 14.47
C VAL A 398 -19.61 -6.45 14.56
N VAL A 399 -18.29 -6.49 14.37
CA VAL A 399 -17.44 -7.67 14.54
C VAL A 399 -16.69 -7.54 15.84
N ALA A 400 -16.60 -8.60 16.63
CA ALA A 400 -15.83 -8.61 17.87
C ALA A 400 -15.11 -9.94 18.04
N VAL A 401 -13.90 -9.90 18.59
CA VAL A 401 -13.07 -11.08 18.88
C VAL A 401 -12.43 -10.97 20.26
N PRO A 402 -12.01 -12.08 20.87
CA PRO A 402 -11.14 -12.04 22.04
C PRO A 402 -9.88 -11.22 21.78
N ALA A 403 -9.44 -10.45 22.78
CA ALA A 403 -8.24 -9.61 22.65
C ALA A 403 -7.00 -10.43 22.28
N THR A 404 -6.92 -11.69 22.74
CA THR A 404 -5.83 -12.63 22.38
C THR A 404 -5.82 -12.96 20.89
N THR A 405 -6.99 -13.24 20.29
CA THR A 405 -7.12 -13.44 18.84
C THR A 405 -6.62 -12.23 18.07
N PHE A 406 -7.01 -11.04 18.54
CA PHE A 406 -6.66 -9.76 17.90
C PHE A 406 -5.14 -9.52 17.92
N VAL A 407 -4.50 -9.59 19.09
CA VAL A 407 -3.05 -9.30 19.23
C VAL A 407 -2.15 -10.41 18.70
N GLN A 408 -2.68 -11.60 18.45
CA GLN A 408 -1.96 -12.69 17.81
C GLN A 408 -2.18 -12.77 16.30
N SER A 409 -2.83 -11.75 15.71
CA SER A 409 -3.14 -11.72 14.27
C SER A 409 -3.87 -12.96 13.76
N GLN A 410 -4.70 -13.59 14.58
CA GLN A 410 -5.44 -14.78 14.18
C GLN A 410 -6.59 -14.42 13.24
N PRO A 411 -7.01 -15.35 12.33
CA PRO A 411 -8.14 -15.12 11.43
C PRO A 411 -9.41 -14.77 12.19
N VAL A 412 -9.96 -13.59 11.93
CA VAL A 412 -11.14 -13.03 12.62
C VAL A 412 -12.38 -13.89 12.41
N ALA A 413 -12.64 -14.37 11.19
CA ALA A 413 -13.86 -15.11 10.87
C ALA A 413 -14.06 -16.36 11.74
N ARG A 414 -12.98 -16.97 12.22
CA ARG A 414 -13.01 -18.19 13.05
C ARG A 414 -13.31 -17.91 14.53
N ALA A 415 -13.03 -16.69 15.00
CA ALA A 415 -13.10 -16.30 16.39
C ALA A 415 -14.13 -15.20 16.67
N ALA A 416 -14.87 -14.77 15.64
CA ALA A 416 -15.88 -13.72 15.77
C ALA A 416 -17.00 -14.14 16.72
N VAL A 417 -17.28 -13.28 17.70
CA VAL A 417 -18.33 -13.45 18.70
C VAL A 417 -19.51 -12.54 18.37
N LYS A 418 -20.71 -13.10 18.32
CA LYS A 418 -21.93 -12.31 18.14
C LYS A 418 -22.22 -11.53 19.42
N LEU A 419 -22.28 -10.21 19.30
CA LEU A 419 -22.67 -9.34 20.41
C LEU A 419 -24.18 -9.13 20.43
N PRO A 420 -24.84 -9.26 21.60
CA PRO A 420 -26.23 -8.81 21.79
C PRO A 420 -26.37 -7.31 21.49
N ARG A 421 -27.53 -6.88 20.99
CA ARG A 421 -27.75 -5.49 20.57
C ARG A 421 -27.58 -4.47 21.70
N ASP A 422 -28.03 -4.82 22.90
CA ASP A 422 -27.84 -4.02 24.11
C ASP A 422 -26.35 -3.81 24.44
N ARG A 423 -25.56 -4.88 24.37
CA ARG A 423 -24.10 -4.82 24.54
C ARG A 423 -23.41 -3.99 23.45
N GLN A 424 -23.86 -4.11 22.19
CA GLN A 424 -23.34 -3.26 21.10
C GLN A 424 -23.63 -1.78 21.36
N ALA A 425 -24.86 -1.45 21.81
CA ALA A 425 -25.26 -0.07 22.07
C ALA A 425 -24.54 0.53 23.27
N ALA A 426 -24.28 -0.27 24.32
CA ALA A 426 -23.61 0.18 25.55
C ALA A 426 -22.08 0.30 25.42
N ALA A 427 -21.45 -0.40 24.46
CA ALA A 427 -20.00 -0.39 24.29
C ALA A 427 -19.49 1.00 23.94
N ALA A 428 -18.44 1.46 24.61
CA ALA A 428 -17.79 2.73 24.31
C ALA A 428 -17.11 2.71 22.93
N VAL A 429 -17.19 3.82 22.22
CA VAL A 429 -16.46 4.03 20.98
C VAL A 429 -15.06 4.56 21.30
N VAL A 430 -14.06 3.96 20.70
CA VAL A 430 -12.65 4.33 20.89
C VAL A 430 -11.95 4.56 19.55
N ALA A 431 -10.94 5.41 19.54
CA ALA A 431 -10.22 5.79 18.32
C ALA A 431 -9.34 4.66 17.77
N THR A 432 -8.92 3.74 18.63
CA THR A 432 -8.10 2.57 18.27
C THR A 432 -8.43 1.39 19.16
N ALA A 433 -8.05 0.18 18.78
CA ALA A 433 -8.12 -0.99 19.64
C ALA A 433 -7.26 -0.77 20.90
N PRO A 434 -7.83 -0.81 22.12
CA PRO A 434 -7.11 -0.48 23.34
C PRO A 434 -6.27 -1.67 23.85
N VAL A 435 -5.50 -2.27 22.95
CA VAL A 435 -4.64 -3.43 23.24
C VAL A 435 -3.24 -3.17 22.69
N ALA A 436 -2.22 -3.54 23.47
CA ALA A 436 -0.84 -3.41 23.02
C ALA A 436 -0.52 -4.51 21.99
N PRO A 437 0.26 -4.20 20.95
CA PRO A 437 0.71 -5.20 19.99
C PRO A 437 1.69 -6.18 20.64
N THR A 438 1.85 -7.32 19.99
CA THR A 438 2.80 -8.36 20.32
C THR A 438 3.73 -8.61 19.13
N ARG A 439 4.80 -9.38 19.30
CA ARG A 439 5.65 -9.80 18.18
C ARG A 439 4.84 -10.55 17.10
N ALA A 440 3.83 -11.34 17.50
CA ALA A 440 2.92 -11.98 16.55
C ALA A 440 2.12 -10.97 15.71
N SER A 441 1.71 -9.83 16.30
CA SER A 441 1.03 -8.77 15.57
C SER A 441 1.89 -8.17 14.46
N VAL A 442 3.19 -7.99 14.71
CA VAL A 442 4.14 -7.43 13.73
C VAL A 442 4.37 -8.40 12.58
N ARG A 443 4.48 -9.69 12.88
CA ARG A 443 4.68 -10.74 11.87
C ARG A 443 3.40 -11.06 11.08
N GLY A 444 2.21 -10.82 11.64
CA GLY A 444 0.92 -11.04 10.98
C GLY A 444 0.48 -12.50 10.95
N ALA A 445 0.57 -13.25 12.05
CA ALA A 445 0.21 -14.69 12.18
C ALA A 445 0.82 -15.62 11.11
N ALA A 446 1.80 -15.16 10.38
CA ALA A 446 2.42 -15.93 9.31
C ALA A 446 3.37 -16.99 9.87
N VAL A 447 3.44 -18.11 9.16
CA VAL A 447 4.35 -19.23 9.50
C VAL A 447 5.79 -18.78 9.26
N GLU A 448 6.68 -19.07 10.20
CA GLU A 448 8.11 -18.89 10.00
C GLU A 448 8.61 -19.73 8.82
N VAL A 449 9.47 -19.13 8.02
CA VAL A 449 10.09 -19.76 6.85
C VAL A 449 11.60 -19.67 6.96
N ALA A 450 12.30 -20.49 6.19
CA ALA A 450 13.75 -20.43 6.13
C ALA A 450 14.21 -19.02 5.75
N LYS A 451 15.19 -18.51 6.47
CA LYS A 451 15.84 -17.23 6.13
C LYS A 451 16.55 -17.38 4.79
N PRO A 452 16.48 -16.37 3.93
CA PRO A 452 17.37 -16.34 2.78
C PRO A 452 18.84 -16.29 3.24
N PRO A 453 19.80 -16.70 2.39
CA PRO A 453 21.21 -16.56 2.71
C PRO A 453 21.54 -15.11 3.09
N ALA A 454 22.23 -14.88 4.20
CA ALA A 454 22.56 -13.55 4.72
C ALA A 454 23.27 -12.69 3.65
N THR A 455 24.17 -13.31 2.89
CA THR A 455 24.92 -12.68 1.80
C THR A 455 24.05 -12.01 0.73
N VAL A 456 22.79 -12.44 0.60
CA VAL A 456 21.86 -11.88 -0.41
C VAL A 456 21.45 -10.44 -0.06
N PHE A 457 21.19 -10.17 1.24
CA PHE A 457 20.74 -8.83 1.66
C PHE A 457 21.89 -7.94 2.18
N GLU A 458 23.06 -8.51 2.48
CA GLU A 458 24.23 -7.78 2.99
C GLU A 458 25.09 -7.18 1.88
N ARG A 459 24.82 -7.47 0.61
CA ARG A 459 25.56 -6.87 -0.50
C ARG A 459 25.35 -5.36 -0.50
N ARG A 460 26.48 -4.64 -0.55
CA ARG A 460 26.48 -3.19 -0.69
C ARG A 460 25.87 -2.79 -2.03
N VAL A 461 25.02 -1.78 -2.04
CA VAL A 461 24.43 -1.21 -3.24
C VAL A 461 24.85 0.25 -3.44
N VAL A 462 24.86 0.66 -4.68
CA VAL A 462 25.10 2.07 -5.07
C VAL A 462 23.75 2.77 -5.11
N ALA A 463 23.60 3.88 -4.40
CA ALA A 463 22.39 4.68 -4.37
C ALA A 463 22.68 6.14 -4.65
N ARG A 464 21.72 6.80 -5.26
CA ARG A 464 21.72 8.25 -5.48
C ARG A 464 20.97 9.00 -4.39
N THR A 465 19.92 8.39 -3.88
CA THR A 465 19.08 8.95 -2.81
C THR A 465 19.43 8.28 -1.49
N GLU A 466 19.48 9.08 -0.44
CA GLU A 466 19.69 8.56 0.91
C GLU A 466 18.48 7.70 1.34
N PRO A 467 18.72 6.48 1.82
CA PRO A 467 17.65 5.64 2.36
C PRO A 467 16.94 6.29 3.55
N ALA A 468 15.71 5.89 3.78
CA ALA A 468 15.01 6.26 5.01
C ALA A 468 15.79 5.80 6.24
N PRO A 469 15.71 6.52 7.38
CA PRO A 469 16.31 6.09 8.63
C PRO A 469 15.85 4.66 8.99
N ALA A 470 16.80 3.88 9.47
CA ALA A 470 16.52 2.51 9.89
C ALA A 470 15.41 2.47 10.96
N LYS A 471 14.48 1.53 10.79
CA LYS A 471 13.38 1.36 11.73
C LYS A 471 13.85 0.69 13.02
N VAL A 472 13.27 1.13 14.13
CA VAL A 472 13.50 0.52 15.45
C VAL A 472 12.70 -0.78 15.52
N GLY A 473 13.34 -1.88 15.90
CA GLY A 473 12.68 -3.18 16.05
C GLY A 473 11.63 -3.16 17.16
N PHE A 474 10.65 -4.06 17.05
CA PHE A 474 9.52 -4.16 17.98
C PHE A 474 9.94 -4.34 19.44
N GLU A 475 10.95 -5.15 19.70
CA GLU A 475 11.44 -5.42 21.05
C GLU A 475 11.83 -4.14 21.79
N ALA A 476 12.48 -3.19 21.10
CA ALA A 476 12.84 -1.90 21.70
C ALA A 476 11.62 -1.00 21.95
N GLN A 477 10.58 -1.13 21.14
CA GLN A 477 9.34 -0.32 21.25
C GLN A 477 8.34 -0.91 22.25
N GLU A 478 8.40 -2.21 22.54
CA GLU A 478 7.37 -2.97 23.24
C GLU A 478 6.97 -2.35 24.59
N ARG A 479 7.95 -1.89 25.36
CA ARG A 479 7.69 -1.28 26.67
C ARG A 479 6.80 -0.04 26.56
N GLN A 480 7.12 0.86 25.62
CA GLN A 480 6.35 2.09 25.41
C GLN A 480 4.96 1.80 24.82
N LEU A 481 4.86 0.86 23.90
CA LEU A 481 3.58 0.42 23.31
C LEU A 481 2.64 -0.21 24.36
N LYS A 482 3.18 -0.82 25.42
CA LYS A 482 2.40 -1.32 26.57
C LYS A 482 1.87 -0.19 27.47
N VAL A 483 2.57 0.94 27.54
CA VAL A 483 2.12 2.12 28.31
C VAL A 483 0.95 2.83 27.62
N GLN A 484 0.93 2.83 26.29
CA GLN A 484 -0.12 3.46 25.49
C GLN A 484 -0.74 2.46 24.50
N PRO A 485 -1.54 1.49 24.98
CA PRO A 485 -2.07 0.43 24.16
C PRO A 485 -2.80 0.95 22.91
N GLY A 486 -2.45 0.38 21.74
CA GLY A 486 -3.09 0.69 20.46
C GLY A 486 -2.66 2.01 19.81
N LYS A 487 -1.77 2.78 20.42
CA LYS A 487 -1.22 4.01 19.82
C LYS A 487 0.20 3.77 19.34
N PRO A 488 0.49 4.03 18.06
CA PRO A 488 1.87 4.03 17.57
C PRO A 488 2.70 5.11 18.26
N LEU A 489 3.99 4.85 18.39
CA LEU A 489 4.92 5.85 18.90
C LEU A 489 5.04 7.02 17.92
N ASP A 490 5.12 8.22 18.45
CA ASP A 490 5.49 9.40 17.66
C ASP A 490 6.98 9.37 17.26
N ASP A 491 7.38 10.29 16.41
CA ASP A 491 8.75 10.31 15.89
C ASP A 491 9.77 10.68 16.97
N ASP A 492 9.39 11.45 17.99
CA ASP A 492 10.26 11.81 19.10
C ASP A 492 10.54 10.60 19.96
N ALA A 493 9.51 9.87 20.36
CA ALA A 493 9.64 8.63 21.12
C ALA A 493 10.46 7.58 20.35
N ARG A 494 10.30 7.49 19.01
CA ARG A 494 11.12 6.60 18.17
C ARG A 494 12.58 7.04 18.13
N ARG A 495 12.86 8.34 18.02
CA ARG A 495 14.23 8.87 17.99
C ARG A 495 14.97 8.63 19.32
N GLU A 496 14.27 8.72 20.44
CA GLU A 496 14.83 8.42 21.76
C GLU A 496 15.23 6.94 21.92
N LEU A 497 14.48 6.05 21.29
CA LEU A 497 14.74 4.60 21.37
C LEU A 497 16.04 4.19 20.70
N LYS A 498 16.68 5.04 19.94
CA LYS A 498 17.91 4.84 19.17
C LYS A 498 18.20 3.36 18.85
N PRO A 499 18.34 2.97 17.64
CA PRO A 499 18.53 1.58 17.26
C PRO A 499 19.73 1.01 17.97
N LYS A 500 19.54 0.26 19.06
CA LYS A 500 20.61 -0.41 19.82
C LYS A 500 21.29 -1.50 19.02
N ALA A 501 20.74 -1.93 17.97
CA ALA A 501 21.30 -2.74 16.92
C ALA A 501 20.23 -2.85 15.83
N VAL A 502 20.32 -2.03 14.79
CA VAL A 502 19.69 -2.40 13.53
C VAL A 502 20.60 -3.43 12.93
N SER A 503 20.30 -4.68 13.15
CA SER A 503 21.17 -5.78 12.73
C SER A 503 21.30 -5.86 11.21
N GLN A 504 20.56 -5.06 10.45
CA GLN A 504 20.63 -5.07 8.99
C GLN A 504 20.17 -3.73 8.38
N ALA A 505 20.81 -2.63 8.78
CA ALA A 505 20.73 -1.44 7.94
C ALA A 505 21.30 -1.80 6.55
N PRO A 506 20.60 -1.47 5.45
CA PRO A 506 21.12 -1.73 4.13
C PRO A 506 22.48 -1.06 3.97
N VAL A 507 23.47 -1.81 3.50
CA VAL A 507 24.80 -1.27 3.27
C VAL A 507 24.73 -0.50 1.95
N VAL A 508 24.59 0.82 2.04
CA VAL A 508 24.43 1.70 0.89
C VAL A 508 25.66 2.56 0.71
N LYS A 509 26.15 2.64 -0.52
CA LYS A 509 27.16 3.60 -0.95
C LYS A 509 26.47 4.74 -1.68
N LEU A 510 26.37 5.90 -1.04
CA LEU A 510 25.84 7.09 -1.69
C LEU A 510 26.88 7.61 -2.68
N ILE A 511 26.43 7.85 -3.90
CA ILE A 511 27.21 8.56 -4.90
C ILE A 511 26.97 10.06 -4.77
N GLU A 512 28.08 10.82 -4.71
CA GLU A 512 27.98 12.28 -4.66
C GLU A 512 27.22 12.79 -5.88
N ARG A 513 26.34 13.76 -5.68
CA ARG A 513 25.69 14.50 -6.75
C ARG A 513 26.77 15.25 -7.54
N ARG A 514 27.44 14.62 -8.47
CA ARG A 514 28.12 15.36 -9.52
C ARG A 514 27.06 16.11 -10.31
N GLN A 515 27.22 17.43 -10.44
CA GLN A 515 26.32 18.33 -11.16
C GLN A 515 26.29 18.06 -12.68
N GLU A 516 26.97 17.04 -13.17
CA GLU A 516 26.92 16.67 -14.59
C GLU A 516 25.61 15.97 -14.88
N ALA A 517 24.84 16.55 -15.79
CA ALA A 517 23.70 15.88 -16.39
C ALA A 517 24.16 14.54 -17.00
N PRO A 518 23.34 13.47 -16.90
CA PRO A 518 23.67 12.19 -17.51
C PRO A 518 24.01 12.37 -19.01
N LYS A 519 25.09 11.75 -19.46
CA LYS A 519 25.47 11.77 -20.89
C LYS A 519 24.39 11.01 -21.69
N ALA A 520 24.14 11.51 -22.90
CA ALA A 520 23.05 11.03 -23.73
C ALA A 520 23.17 9.55 -24.17
N ARG A 521 24.32 8.91 -23.99
CA ARG A 521 24.53 7.50 -24.36
C ARG A 521 25.87 6.99 -23.79
N PRO A 522 25.93 5.72 -23.32
CA PRO A 522 27.22 5.04 -23.21
C PRO A 522 27.84 4.92 -24.63
N GLU A 523 29.02 5.45 -24.82
CA GLU A 523 29.73 5.25 -26.09
C GLU A 523 30.21 3.81 -26.17
N ALA A 524 29.99 3.13 -27.30
CA ALA A 524 30.53 1.79 -27.51
C ALA A 524 32.05 1.82 -27.29
N PRO A 525 32.66 0.82 -26.61
CA PRO A 525 34.08 0.78 -26.44
C PRO A 525 34.71 0.75 -27.82
N SER A 526 35.56 1.75 -28.11
CA SER A 526 36.32 1.81 -29.37
C SER A 526 37.19 0.56 -29.44
N SER A 527 37.02 -0.26 -30.44
CA SER A 527 37.88 -1.38 -30.78
C SER A 527 39.23 -0.87 -31.31
N ALA A 528 39.94 -0.10 -30.48
CA ALA A 528 41.29 0.28 -30.76
C ALA A 528 42.25 -0.72 -30.10
N GLY A 529 42.80 -1.62 -30.92
CA GLY A 529 43.98 -2.35 -30.50
C GLY A 529 44.01 -3.86 -30.77
N ARG A 530 44.01 -4.25 -32.03
CA ARG A 530 44.79 -5.42 -32.46
C ARG A 530 45.07 -5.29 -33.97
N ARG A 531 46.21 -4.66 -34.29
CA ARG A 531 46.92 -4.92 -35.55
C ARG A 531 47.72 -6.21 -35.35
N PRO A 532 47.64 -7.20 -36.21
CA PRO A 532 48.69 -8.17 -36.35
C PRO A 532 49.80 -7.55 -37.20
N ALA A 533 50.99 -7.58 -36.66
CA ALA A 533 52.21 -7.38 -37.45
C ALA A 533 52.35 -8.59 -38.38
N ASN A 534 52.52 -8.35 -39.65
CA ASN A 534 53.31 -9.24 -40.50
C ASN A 534 53.99 -8.42 -41.60
N ASP A 535 55.28 -8.69 -41.66
CA ASP A 535 56.35 -8.14 -42.46
C ASP A 535 56.25 -8.45 -43.98
N ALA A 536 56.89 -7.54 -44.72
CA ALA A 536 57.75 -7.68 -45.88
C ALA A 536 57.13 -7.95 -47.27
N ALA A 537 57.33 -7.08 -48.13
CA ALA A 537 58.16 -7.09 -49.34
C ALA A 537 57.59 -6.23 -50.49
N ALA A 538 58.34 -5.22 -50.78
CA ALA A 538 58.81 -4.58 -51.99
C ALA A 538 58.09 -4.84 -53.34
N ALA A 539 57.93 -3.74 -54.07
CA ALA A 539 58.29 -3.45 -55.46
C ALA A 539 57.15 -2.79 -56.27
N ASP A 540 57.54 -1.66 -56.75
CA ASP A 540 57.42 -0.99 -58.09
C ASP A 540 56.13 -0.20 -58.43
N ARG A 541 56.43 1.10 -58.68
CA ARG A 541 55.73 2.13 -59.44
C ARG A 541 55.65 1.82 -60.95
N PRO A 542 54.88 2.49 -61.85
CA PRO A 542 54.76 3.98 -61.91
C PRO A 542 53.34 4.49 -62.30
N GLU A 543 53.10 5.74 -61.92
CA GLU A 543 52.84 6.98 -62.66
C GLU A 543 51.77 7.02 -63.76
N ALA A 544 50.75 7.87 -63.63
CA ALA A 544 50.45 8.98 -64.51
C ALA A 544 49.10 9.65 -64.26
N ALA A 545 49.15 10.93 -63.97
CA ALA A 545 48.52 12.10 -64.54
C ALA A 545 47.08 12.45 -64.23
N ALA A 546 46.95 13.56 -63.52
CA ALA A 546 45.86 14.53 -63.60
C ALA A 546 45.85 15.28 -64.94
N PRO A 547 44.82 16.05 -65.33
CA PRO A 547 44.52 17.33 -64.69
C PRO A 547 43.04 17.82 -64.73
N ALA A 548 42.75 18.68 -63.75
CA ALA A 548 42.19 20.04 -63.78
C ALA A 548 40.94 20.39 -64.63
N SER A 549 39.95 21.02 -64.02
CA SER A 549 39.66 22.46 -64.09
C SER A 549 38.24 22.76 -63.56
N ALA A 550 38.16 23.68 -62.62
CA ALA A 550 37.00 24.53 -62.34
C ALA A 550 36.88 25.59 -63.47
N PRO A 551 35.86 26.48 -63.54
CA PRO A 551 35.37 27.33 -62.49
C PRO A 551 33.91 27.86 -62.58
N SER A 552 33.49 28.41 -61.47
CA SER A 552 32.77 29.69 -61.20
C SER A 552 31.41 30.01 -61.78
N GLY A 553 30.61 30.56 -60.88
CA GLY A 553 29.80 31.71 -61.15
C GLY A 553 28.48 31.90 -60.39
N ARG A 554 28.54 32.66 -59.30
CA ARG A 554 27.70 33.80 -58.86
C ARG A 554 26.16 33.65 -58.72
N GLN A 555 25.71 33.82 -57.49
CA GLN A 555 25.08 35.04 -56.96
C GLN A 555 23.58 35.23 -57.26
N GLY A 556 22.79 35.41 -56.21
CA GLY A 556 21.63 36.29 -56.23
C GLY A 556 20.51 35.91 -55.26
N ASP A 557 20.54 36.52 -54.10
CA ASP A 557 19.50 37.24 -53.37
C ASP A 557 18.19 36.53 -52.85
N ARG A 558 18.03 36.71 -51.56
CA ARG A 558 16.78 36.82 -50.78
C ARG A 558 15.89 37.96 -51.31
N PRO A 559 14.58 38.08 -50.94
CA PRO A 559 14.03 37.92 -49.62
C PRO A 559 12.51 37.47 -49.53
N ALA A 560 12.17 37.03 -48.34
CA ALA A 560 11.03 37.34 -47.44
C ALA A 560 9.55 37.25 -47.87
N VAL A 561 8.78 36.70 -46.95
CA VAL A 561 7.49 37.13 -46.34
C VAL A 561 6.21 36.47 -46.82
N ALA A 562 5.49 35.95 -45.82
CA ALA A 562 4.05 35.90 -45.53
C ALA A 562 3.22 34.65 -45.79
N ALA A 563 2.62 34.24 -44.68
CA ALA A 563 1.42 33.35 -44.54
C ALA A 563 0.14 34.19 -44.73
N PRO A 564 -1.07 33.66 -44.50
CA PRO A 564 -1.92 32.76 -45.27
C PRO A 564 -3.16 33.53 -45.82
N PRO A 565 -4.21 33.02 -46.42
CA PRO A 565 -5.38 32.53 -45.68
C PRO A 565 -6.29 31.47 -46.37
N ARG A 566 -7.21 31.04 -45.58
CA ARG A 566 -8.49 30.28 -45.68
C ARG A 566 -9.29 30.39 -46.98
N ASP A 567 -9.97 29.33 -47.26
CA ASP A 567 -11.42 29.13 -47.42
C ASP A 567 -11.85 28.39 -48.70
N ARG A 568 -12.70 27.40 -48.47
CA ARG A 568 -13.97 27.02 -49.09
C ARG A 568 -14.02 26.31 -50.45
N ASP A 569 -14.77 25.27 -50.31
CA ASP A 569 -15.93 24.82 -51.09
C ASP A 569 -15.76 23.82 -52.26
N ALA A 570 -16.41 22.73 -52.03
CA ALA A 570 -17.46 22.12 -52.84
C ALA A 570 -17.10 21.17 -54.01
N ALA A 571 -17.74 20.05 -53.90
CA ALA A 571 -18.55 19.32 -54.89
C ALA A 571 -17.95 18.13 -55.63
N ARG A 572 -18.59 16.98 -55.36
CA ARG A 572 -19.15 15.96 -56.31
C ARG A 572 -18.17 15.34 -57.30
N ASP A 573 -18.12 14.02 -57.45
CA ASP A 573 -19.11 13.17 -58.10
C ASP A 573 -18.65 11.68 -58.10
N ASP A 574 -19.62 10.82 -57.88
CA ASP A 574 -19.92 9.51 -58.42
C ASP A 574 -18.80 8.56 -58.91
N THR A 575 -18.83 7.33 -58.39
CA THR A 575 -19.26 6.14 -59.18
C THR A 575 -19.23 4.88 -58.32
N LYS A 576 -20.42 4.31 -58.14
CA LYS A 576 -20.69 2.85 -57.95
C LYS A 576 -20.57 2.20 -59.35
N PRO A 577 -20.47 0.88 -59.56
CA PRO A 577 -21.43 -0.10 -59.03
C PRO A 577 -20.99 -1.60 -58.94
N ARG A 578 -21.95 -2.38 -58.41
CA ARG A 578 -22.43 -3.76 -58.74
C ARG A 578 -21.67 -4.93 -58.15
N ASP A 579 -22.32 -5.88 -57.70
CA ASP A 579 -23.61 -6.56 -57.45
C ASP A 579 -23.38 -8.02 -57.15
N ARG A 580 -24.33 -8.59 -56.43
CA ARG A 580 -24.94 -9.94 -56.45
C ARG A 580 -24.43 -10.92 -55.40
N ASP A 581 -25.23 -11.66 -54.69
CA ASP A 581 -26.66 -12.07 -54.65
C ASP A 581 -26.95 -12.57 -53.24
N ALA A 582 -27.98 -12.25 -52.55
CA ALA A 582 -29.38 -12.66 -52.48
C ALA A 582 -29.62 -14.15 -52.17
N VAL A 583 -30.35 -14.43 -51.08
CA VAL A 583 -31.56 -15.26 -50.89
C VAL A 583 -31.93 -15.15 -49.40
N ARG A 584 -32.97 -14.44 -48.95
CA ARG A 584 -34.39 -14.75 -48.66
C ARG A 584 -34.61 -16.03 -47.87
N ASP A 585 -35.30 -15.94 -46.72
CA ASP A 585 -36.74 -16.04 -46.47
C ASP A 585 -37.06 -15.78 -45.00
N ASP A 586 -37.85 -14.82 -44.71
CA ASP A 586 -39.26 -14.71 -44.36
C ASP A 586 -39.76 -15.62 -43.23
N ALA A 587 -40.26 -15.00 -42.18
CA ALA A 587 -41.63 -15.03 -41.72
C ALA A 587 -41.88 -14.24 -40.40
N LYS A 588 -42.63 -13.21 -40.52
CA LYS A 588 -43.47 -12.53 -39.52
C LYS A 588 -44.90 -13.02 -39.74
N PRO A 589 -45.89 -12.62 -39.01
CA PRO A 589 -46.33 -12.78 -37.62
C PRO A 589 -47.79 -13.32 -37.57
N ARG A 590 -48.41 -13.47 -36.39
CA ARG A 590 -49.87 -13.28 -36.21
C ARG A 590 -50.28 -13.12 -34.75
N ASP A 591 -51.00 -12.06 -34.63
CA ASP A 591 -51.87 -11.50 -33.62
C ASP A 591 -52.97 -12.44 -33.09
N ARG A 592 -53.54 -11.91 -32.01
CA ARG A 592 -54.89 -12.09 -31.43
C ARG A 592 -54.86 -12.75 -30.06
N ASP A 593 -55.47 -12.24 -29.03
CA ASP A 593 -56.74 -11.48 -28.92
C ASP A 593 -56.79 -10.71 -27.58
N ALA A 594 -57.47 -9.61 -27.70
CA ALA A 594 -57.97 -8.74 -26.66
C ALA A 594 -59.13 -9.34 -25.88
N VAL A 595 -59.23 -9.11 -24.59
CA VAL A 595 -60.51 -8.91 -23.91
C VAL A 595 -60.41 -7.73 -22.97
N ARG A 596 -61.25 -6.75 -23.30
CA ARG A 596 -61.69 -5.62 -22.46
C ARG A 596 -62.45 -6.16 -21.24
N ASP A 597 -62.38 -5.49 -20.10
CA ASP A 597 -63.60 -4.97 -19.51
C ASP A 597 -63.33 -3.78 -18.60
N ASP A 598 -64.17 -2.81 -18.87
CA ASP A 598 -64.38 -1.52 -18.23
C ASP A 598 -64.92 -1.71 -16.80
N THR A 599 -64.56 -0.81 -15.92
CA THR A 599 -65.56 -0.05 -15.10
C THR A 599 -64.88 1.06 -14.32
N LYS A 600 -65.11 2.28 -14.79
CA LYS A 600 -65.25 3.49 -13.97
C LYS A 600 -66.74 3.68 -13.73
N PRO A 601 -67.21 4.19 -12.60
CA PRO A 601 -67.60 5.60 -12.55
C PRO A 601 -67.43 6.34 -11.19
N ARG A 602 -67.09 7.59 -11.35
CA ARG A 602 -67.80 8.84 -10.98
C ARG A 602 -67.96 9.23 -9.52
N ASP A 603 -67.28 10.30 -9.21
CA ASP A 603 -67.73 11.64 -8.83
C ASP A 603 -68.77 11.77 -7.70
N ARG A 604 -68.40 12.59 -6.74
CA ARG A 604 -69.07 13.85 -6.34
C ARG A 604 -68.49 14.38 -5.03
N ASP A 605 -67.85 15.54 -5.16
CA ASP A 605 -68.34 16.86 -4.71
C ASP A 605 -68.72 16.93 -3.22
N ALA A 606 -68.11 17.76 -2.46
CA ALA A 606 -68.28 19.20 -2.30
C ALA A 606 -67.44 19.64 -1.10
N ALA A 607 -66.61 20.62 -1.31
CA ALA A 607 -66.79 22.04 -1.07
C ALA A 607 -66.66 22.49 0.39
N ARG A 608 -65.71 23.45 0.52
CA ARG A 608 -65.75 24.70 1.33
C ARG A 608 -65.75 24.52 2.85
N ASP A 609 -64.90 25.20 3.60
CA ASP A 609 -64.78 26.67 3.64
C ASP A 609 -63.51 27.09 4.40
N GLU A 610 -63.00 28.17 3.97
CA GLU A 610 -62.12 29.15 4.54
C GLU A 610 -62.39 29.47 6.00
N ALA A 611 -61.35 29.80 6.77
CA ALA A 611 -61.26 31.09 7.44
C ALA A 611 -59.96 31.20 8.28
N LYS A 612 -59.14 32.14 7.85
CA LYS A 612 -58.33 32.96 8.77
C LYS A 612 -59.21 34.06 9.31
N PRO A 613 -59.12 34.51 10.55
CA PRO A 613 -58.56 35.82 10.80
C PRO A 613 -57.74 35.97 12.11
N ARG A 614 -56.72 36.76 12.03
CA ARG A 614 -56.29 38.01 12.66
C ARG A 614 -56.71 38.31 14.12
N ASP A 615 -55.61 38.59 14.86
CA ASP A 615 -55.34 39.70 15.75
C ASP A 615 -56.37 40.03 16.88
N ARG A 616 -55.85 40.06 18.10
CA ARG A 616 -55.67 41.28 18.91
C ARG A 616 -55.47 40.99 20.38
N ASP A 617 -54.37 41.54 20.85
CA ASP A 617 -54.19 42.36 22.05
C ASP A 617 -54.95 42.04 23.35
N ALA A 618 -54.18 41.83 24.40
CA ALA A 618 -54.16 42.72 25.59
C ALA A 618 -53.28 42.11 26.68
N ALA A 619 -52.28 42.79 26.97
CA ALA A 619 -51.69 43.34 28.17
C ALA A 619 -52.29 42.89 29.52
N SER A 620 -51.44 42.49 30.41
CA SER A 620 -51.22 43.07 31.74
C SER A 620 -50.21 42.23 32.53
N ASP A 621 -49.08 42.83 32.75
CA ASP A 621 -48.49 43.22 34.04
C ASP A 621 -48.57 42.15 35.15
N THR A 622 -47.40 41.67 35.55
CA THR A 622 -46.83 41.91 36.87
C THR A 622 -45.43 41.35 36.98
N GLU A 623 -44.51 42.24 37.24
CA GLU A 623 -43.10 41.98 37.59
C GLU A 623 -42.99 41.74 39.13
N PRO A 624 -41.81 41.41 39.65
CA PRO A 624 -41.46 40.27 40.51
C PRO A 624 -41.27 40.59 41.99
N PRO A 625 -40.74 39.72 42.78
CA PRO A 625 -39.72 40.19 43.69
C PRO A 625 -38.43 39.38 43.75
N ARG A 626 -37.38 40.15 43.78
CA ARG A 626 -36.01 39.82 44.12
C ARG A 626 -35.86 39.23 45.51
N GLY A 627 -34.92 38.32 45.63
CA GLY A 627 -34.42 37.89 46.94
C GLY A 627 -33.22 36.98 46.82
N ARG A 628 -32.03 37.58 46.83
CA ARG A 628 -30.79 36.93 47.25
C ARG A 628 -30.68 37.05 48.80
N PRO A 629 -30.00 36.09 49.53
CA PRO A 629 -28.54 36.17 49.63
C PRO A 629 -27.80 34.83 49.74
N THR A 630 -26.65 34.84 49.16
CA THR A 630 -25.32 34.37 49.58
C THR A 630 -25.17 33.57 50.89
N ALA A 631 -24.54 32.42 50.77
CA ALA A 631 -23.60 31.93 51.80
C ALA A 631 -22.51 31.09 51.14
N ARG A 632 -21.30 31.51 51.41
CA ARG A 632 -19.99 30.97 51.01
C ARG A 632 -19.56 29.93 52.07
N PRO A 633 -18.73 28.92 51.68
CA PRO A 633 -18.32 27.84 52.60
C PRO A 633 -17.17 28.25 53.52
N PRO A 634 -16.91 27.55 54.61
CA PRO A 634 -15.77 27.85 55.45
C PRO A 634 -14.52 27.12 55.03
N ALA A 635 -13.43 27.82 55.23
CA ALA A 635 -12.05 27.55 54.89
C ALA A 635 -11.37 26.57 55.86
N ALA A 636 -10.31 26.06 55.37
CA ALA A 636 -9.21 25.31 55.91
C ALA A 636 -8.81 25.62 57.37
N ALA A 637 -8.38 24.60 58.07
CA ALA A 637 -7.53 24.70 59.22
C ALA A 637 -6.23 23.91 59.00
N ALA A 638 -5.18 24.58 59.37
CA ALA A 638 -3.78 24.38 59.12
C ALA A 638 -3.14 23.20 59.89
N ARG A 639 -1.98 22.83 59.38
CA ARG A 639 -0.92 22.00 59.96
C ARG A 639 -0.41 22.60 61.31
N PRO A 640 0.30 21.75 62.11
CA PRO A 640 1.70 22.09 62.35
C PRO A 640 2.69 20.97 62.13
N ALA A 641 3.88 21.41 61.72
CA ALA A 641 5.13 20.70 61.62
C ALA A 641 5.74 20.47 63.03
N SER A 642 6.48 19.40 63.16
CA SER A 642 7.72 19.36 63.93
C SER A 642 8.47 18.04 63.74
N ASP A 643 9.66 18.14 63.65
CA ASP A 643 10.91 17.47 63.30
C ASP A 643 11.45 16.60 64.48
N PRO A 644 12.66 16.04 64.43
CA PRO A 644 12.95 14.61 64.22
C PRO A 644 13.61 13.96 65.46
N GLY A 645 13.77 12.66 65.35
CA GLY A 645 14.76 12.05 66.21
C GLY A 645 14.44 10.69 66.82
N ARG A 646 15.31 9.77 66.49
CA ARG A 646 15.74 8.64 67.32
C ARG A 646 15.14 7.27 67.06
N ALA A 647 15.99 6.40 66.55
CA ALA A 647 15.83 4.93 66.56
C ALA A 647 15.76 4.38 68.00
N PRO A 648 15.11 3.26 68.21
CA PRO A 648 15.75 2.11 68.83
C PRO A 648 15.42 0.75 68.13
N SER A 649 16.45 -0.01 67.96
CA SER A 649 16.85 -1.34 68.44
C SER A 649 15.79 -2.46 68.48
N ASP A 650 16.16 -3.52 67.78
CA ASP A 650 15.98 -4.94 67.93
C ASP A 650 14.91 -5.50 68.89
N GLY A 651 14.18 -6.45 68.37
CA GLY A 651 13.44 -7.45 69.17
C GLY A 651 12.27 -8.06 68.42
N ASP A 652 12.40 -9.36 68.15
CA ASP A 652 11.36 -10.33 67.86
C ASP A 652 10.85 -10.52 66.38
N ARG A 653 11.60 -11.39 65.71
CA ARG A 653 11.09 -12.23 64.59
C ARG A 653 10.68 -13.61 65.08
N PRO A 654 9.52 -14.12 64.73
CA PRO A 654 9.25 -15.56 64.76
C PRO A 654 9.68 -16.24 63.46
N PRO A 655 10.01 -17.53 63.47
CA PRO A 655 10.80 -18.19 62.43
C PRO A 655 9.96 -18.61 61.20
N LEU A 656 10.60 -18.43 60.03
CA LEU A 656 10.15 -18.97 58.73
C LEU A 656 10.29 -20.48 58.68
N LYS A 657 9.21 -21.18 58.35
CA LYS A 657 9.21 -22.62 57.99
C LYS A 657 9.81 -22.82 56.60
N SER A 658 10.78 -23.71 56.50
CA SER A 658 11.39 -24.20 55.27
C SER A 658 10.44 -25.13 54.48
N PRO A 659 10.49 -25.15 53.12
CA PRO A 659 9.74 -26.11 52.32
C PRO A 659 10.51 -27.47 52.21
N PRO A 660 9.77 -28.58 51.95
CA PRO A 660 10.33 -29.91 51.95
C PRO A 660 11.12 -30.25 50.67
N GLY A 661 12.13 -31.09 50.86
CA GLY A 661 13.17 -31.49 49.93
C GLY A 661 12.67 -32.30 48.74
N ARG A 662 13.43 -32.18 47.67
CA ARG A 662 13.43 -33.05 46.46
C ARG A 662 13.89 -34.47 46.81
N PRO A 663 13.31 -35.52 46.23
CA PRO A 663 13.89 -36.86 46.25
C PRO A 663 14.95 -37.02 45.15
N GLY A 664 15.94 -37.82 45.47
CA GLY A 664 17.23 -38.05 44.93
C GLY A 664 17.32 -38.54 43.49
N GLU A 665 18.39 -38.09 42.91
CA GLU A 665 19.08 -38.58 41.73
C GLU A 665 19.54 -40.06 41.96
N VAL A 666 19.14 -40.94 41.03
CA VAL A 666 19.73 -42.26 40.88
C VAL A 666 20.36 -42.33 39.50
N ARG A 667 21.69 -42.45 39.48
CA ARG A 667 22.53 -42.66 38.33
C ARG A 667 22.51 -44.14 37.93
N PRO A 668 22.33 -44.51 36.63
CA PRO A 668 22.49 -45.90 36.21
C PRO A 668 23.93 -46.26 35.84
N PRO A 669 24.31 -47.54 35.96
CA PRO A 669 25.67 -48.03 35.62
C PRO A 669 25.80 -48.35 34.13
N ALA A 670 27.01 -48.19 33.63
CA ALA A 670 27.47 -48.53 32.30
C ALA A 670 27.42 -50.06 32.04
N GLY A 671 27.07 -50.44 30.81
CA GLY A 671 27.32 -51.77 30.31
C GLY A 671 26.60 -52.16 29.03
N ALA A 672 27.37 -52.27 27.94
CA ALA A 672 27.31 -53.21 26.82
C ALA A 672 26.27 -53.03 25.70
N ALA A 673 26.80 -52.75 24.58
CA ALA A 673 26.50 -53.07 23.19
C ALA A 673 25.40 -54.10 22.89
N SER A 674 24.51 -53.73 21.94
CA SER A 674 24.13 -54.59 20.81
C SER A 674 23.11 -53.83 19.93
N THR A 675 23.51 -53.55 18.71
CA THR A 675 22.65 -53.29 17.54
C THR A 675 21.75 -54.51 17.26
N PRO A 676 20.55 -54.32 16.71
CA PRO A 676 20.32 -54.91 15.41
C PRO A 676 19.55 -53.98 14.43
N SER A 677 19.96 -54.20 13.23
CA SER A 677 19.57 -53.86 11.89
C SER A 677 18.07 -53.74 11.60
N LEU A 678 17.79 -52.83 10.68
CA LEU A 678 16.61 -52.68 9.82
C LEU A 678 16.27 -53.97 9.04
N PRO A 679 15.03 -54.09 8.52
CA PRO A 679 14.89 -54.60 7.17
C PRO A 679 14.27 -53.60 6.23
N ALA A 680 14.94 -53.45 5.11
CA ALA A 680 14.43 -52.97 3.83
C ALA A 680 13.54 -54.05 3.19
N SER A 681 12.49 -53.63 2.48
CA SER A 681 11.85 -54.40 1.43
C SER A 681 11.19 -53.36 0.54
N ALA A 682 11.65 -53.15 -0.58
CA ALA A 682 11.69 -53.86 -1.86
C ALA A 682 10.57 -53.40 -2.80
N VAL A 683 11.03 -52.74 -3.80
CA VAL A 683 10.35 -52.46 -5.11
C VAL A 683 10.25 -53.79 -5.86
N PRO A 684 9.26 -53.95 -6.75
CA PRO A 684 9.53 -54.60 -8.01
C PRO A 684 9.19 -53.75 -9.22
N ALA A 685 10.19 -53.60 -10.07
CA ALA A 685 10.04 -53.40 -11.53
C ALA A 685 9.87 -54.76 -12.18
N GLU A 686 9.16 -54.81 -13.30
CA GLU A 686 9.44 -55.49 -14.54
C GLU A 686 8.17 -55.69 -15.34
N ARG A 687 8.16 -55.16 -16.52
CA ARG A 687 8.43 -55.66 -17.90
C ARG A 687 7.24 -56.35 -18.54
N ALA A 688 6.78 -55.68 -19.57
CA ALA A 688 6.95 -55.94 -21.00
C ALA A 688 6.27 -57.19 -21.58
N ALA A 689 5.65 -56.91 -22.69
CA ALA A 689 5.48 -57.68 -23.93
C ALA A 689 4.12 -58.37 -24.14
N SER A 690 3.52 -57.91 -25.16
CA SER A 690 3.25 -58.49 -26.48
C SER A 690 1.83 -58.96 -26.75
N GLU A 691 1.37 -58.40 -27.87
CA GLU A 691 0.68 -59.03 -29.00
C GLU A 691 -0.72 -59.63 -28.86
N GLY A 692 -1.54 -59.17 -29.77
CA GLY A 692 -2.58 -60.00 -30.38
C GLY A 692 -3.93 -59.30 -30.57
N GLU A 693 -4.12 -58.55 -31.61
CA GLU A 693 -4.91 -58.78 -32.80
C GLU A 693 -6.41 -59.08 -32.66
N ARG A 694 -7.17 -58.31 -33.47
CA ARG A 694 -8.47 -58.56 -34.11
C ARG A 694 -9.75 -58.35 -33.29
N GLY A 695 -10.59 -57.46 -33.76
CA GLY A 695 -11.54 -57.51 -34.78
C GLY A 695 -12.77 -56.65 -34.47
N ARG A 696 -13.13 -55.78 -35.36
CA ARG A 696 -14.47 -55.46 -35.92
C ARG A 696 -15.68 -55.58 -34.98
N ASP A 697 -16.58 -54.69 -34.92
CA ASP A 697 -17.46 -54.01 -35.87
C ASP A 697 -18.46 -53.11 -35.12
N ASP A 698 -18.72 -52.00 -35.79
CA ASP A 698 -20.04 -51.37 -36.01
C ASP A 698 -20.93 -50.80 -34.86
N LYS A 699 -21.20 -49.57 -35.05
CA LYS A 699 -22.44 -48.81 -35.10
C LYS A 699 -22.59 -47.65 -34.15
N ALA A 700 -22.46 -46.48 -34.72
CA ALA A 700 -23.27 -45.31 -34.34
C ALA A 700 -24.71 -45.51 -34.89
N PRO A 701 -25.73 -44.68 -34.63
CA PRO A 701 -25.77 -43.30 -34.08
C PRO A 701 -26.98 -43.02 -33.17
N GLY A 702 -27.10 -41.80 -32.73
CA GLY A 702 -28.35 -41.22 -32.27
C GLY A 702 -28.21 -40.16 -31.13
N GLY A 703 -28.16 -38.89 -31.53
CA GLY A 703 -28.58 -37.79 -30.68
C GLY A 703 -30.11 -37.70 -30.65
N PRO A 704 -30.73 -36.64 -30.28
CA PRO A 704 -30.51 -35.70 -29.17
C PRO A 704 -31.77 -35.52 -28.33
N ARG A 705 -31.60 -35.00 -27.14
CA ARG A 705 -32.54 -34.01 -26.58
C ARG A 705 -31.89 -33.32 -25.35
#